data_c3de59d076db8ceb6aa8f2c0eeeb25e5
#
_entry.id   c3de59d076db8ceb6aa8f2c0eeeb25e5
#
_cell.length_a   1.000
_cell.length_b   1.000
_cell.length_c   1.000
_cell.angle_alpha   90.00
_cell.angle_beta   90.00
_cell.angle_gamma   90.00
#
_symmetry.space_group_name_H-M   'P 1'
#
loop_
_entity.id
_entity.type
_entity.pdbx_description
1 polymer ?
#
loop_
_entity_poly.entity_id
_entity_poly.type
_entity_poly.pdbx_seq_one_letter_code
_entity_poly.pdbx_strand_id
1 'polypeptide(L)'
;MPKNAGDLQRQYSEKRSNKRRSISGLFYETVGVLHRRADINMTIKELAEMANVSVSTVSKIVNGKDDSISEETRIKVLRLVKEYHYTPYASVLSGNSKSLVIGVMLRELQNIDRTLQGIIYMAQQSGYTLMLCVSHNDAALEYKHISSLLKNRVDGVLWELVSDENLKHAKGFDDAKVPYLLFDSHHPDAVNIDYQALGYQATKLLIENGHKEIGCLLTEGHVPKEVLQGYRRCLFDHGIPYHDNNIYYDISQSLLSKISSRLMSAVVSSDYIMSLQLYKVLTALHYAFPYDFSMVSLQDESHGPSTYPDISAYEIPLYSFGKHICTKLISKMETKADMQDIFQPQIRVSSMATVGIPYKTLGKKVLVVGSIGIDNYLLTDSPIEKGGVVTYSMLHQHPGGKGLNQAVGIAKMGHKAVLIGNMGNDADSDMIFNVLNQYNIDPKGVVRQLGSKTGKAYIFLDKSGSSKIVRISGNVGTLTPKALTDRQELFEHAEFCLVQTEISLETVEATCKIAKKLHIPTIVKPCACGPLSPSLLKLIDYLVPNKDELRDICPQFEKWTEQIDYLLDAGVGTVIVTQGAEGCYVKNRDIEKAFPVERMESVDTTGAGDAFISVFVSYLLYGYELENAIRIAASAAGLCTTREGVISAMVEKDSLEFYLRQKGIFPIS
;
A
#
# COMPACT_ATOMS: atom_id res chain seq x y z
N MET A 1 1.38 -13.39 50.50
CA MET A 1 0.64 -14.56 49.99
C MET A 1 -0.71 -14.06 49.45
N PRO A 2 -0.96 -14.05 48.18
CA PRO A 2 -2.30 -13.73 47.64
C PRO A 2 -3.11 -15.00 47.50
N LYS A 3 -4.36 -14.89 47.89
CA LYS A 3 -5.40 -15.94 47.74
C LYS A 3 -5.97 -15.93 46.32
N ASN A 4 -6.04 -17.13 45.76
CA ASN A 4 -6.95 -17.65 44.75
C ASN A 4 -7.08 -17.00 43.39
N ALA A 5 -6.46 -17.68 42.40
CA ALA A 5 -6.68 -17.53 40.96
C ALA A 5 -8.12 -17.89 40.48
N GLY A 6 -8.99 -18.42 41.37
CA GLY A 6 -10.37 -18.78 41.04
C GLY A 6 -11.35 -17.62 40.94
N ASP A 7 -11.11 -16.54 41.66
CA ASP A 7 -12.03 -15.39 41.66
C ASP A 7 -11.86 -14.48 40.44
N LEU A 8 -10.67 -14.44 39.84
CA LEU A 8 -10.43 -13.69 38.60
C LEU A 8 -11.06 -14.37 37.36
N GLN A 9 -11.13 -15.71 37.36
CA GLN A 9 -11.80 -16.42 36.26
C GLN A 9 -13.33 -16.29 36.32
N ARG A 10 -13.93 -16.19 37.50
CA ARG A 10 -15.39 -15.93 37.62
C ARG A 10 -15.77 -14.52 37.20
N GLN A 11 -15.01 -13.50 37.55
CA GLN A 11 -15.29 -12.13 37.11
C GLN A 11 -15.10 -11.95 35.58
N TYR A 12 -14.19 -12.71 34.95
CA TYR A 12 -14.01 -12.67 33.49
C TYR A 12 -15.10 -13.44 32.72
N SER A 13 -15.66 -14.50 33.29
CA SER A 13 -16.76 -15.23 32.67
C SER A 13 -18.09 -14.47 32.77
N GLU A 14 -18.36 -13.80 33.88
CA GLU A 14 -19.57 -12.96 34.04
C GLU A 14 -19.56 -11.71 33.17
N LYS A 15 -18.39 -11.06 32.97
CA LYS A 15 -18.26 -9.93 32.03
C LYS A 15 -18.43 -10.35 30.57
N ARG A 16 -18.06 -11.57 30.19
CA ARG A 16 -18.29 -12.10 28.82
C ARG A 16 -19.75 -12.50 28.58
N SER A 17 -20.45 -13.01 29.58
CA SER A 17 -21.87 -13.37 29.45
C SER A 17 -22.78 -12.13 29.37
N ASN A 18 -22.49 -11.07 30.10
CA ASN A 18 -23.24 -9.81 30.05
C ASN A 18 -22.98 -9.01 28.76
N LYS A 19 -21.75 -9.08 28.19
CA LYS A 19 -21.47 -8.44 26.89
C LYS A 19 -22.09 -9.18 25.70
N ARG A 20 -22.27 -10.51 25.79
CA ARG A 20 -23.01 -11.28 24.77
C ARG A 20 -24.52 -11.07 24.86
N ARG A 21 -25.08 -10.84 26.06
CA ARG A 21 -26.51 -10.51 26.21
C ARG A 21 -26.88 -9.12 25.73
N SER A 22 -25.97 -8.12 25.82
CA SER A 22 -26.24 -6.77 25.32
C SER A 22 -26.15 -6.65 23.80
N ILE A 23 -25.28 -7.47 23.14
CA ILE A 23 -25.14 -7.46 21.67
C ILE A 23 -26.27 -8.27 21.00
N SER A 24 -26.71 -9.37 21.62
CA SER A 24 -27.87 -10.12 21.13
C SER A 24 -29.19 -9.39 21.35
N GLY A 25 -29.32 -8.61 22.43
CA GLY A 25 -30.51 -7.80 22.69
C GLY A 25 -30.73 -6.68 21.68
N LEU A 26 -29.66 -5.98 21.26
CA LEU A 26 -29.77 -4.94 20.22
C LEU A 26 -30.07 -5.53 18.82
N PHE A 27 -29.58 -6.75 18.54
CA PHE A 27 -29.86 -7.41 17.26
C PHE A 27 -31.30 -7.92 17.15
N TYR A 28 -31.89 -8.36 18.27
CA TYR A 28 -33.30 -8.79 18.31
C TYR A 28 -34.30 -7.65 18.36
N GLU A 29 -33.96 -6.49 18.93
CA GLU A 29 -34.82 -5.32 18.87
C GLU A 29 -34.87 -4.67 17.49
N THR A 30 -33.75 -4.66 16.74
CA THR A 30 -33.70 -4.11 15.35
C THR A 30 -34.38 -5.04 14.34
N VAL A 31 -34.35 -6.35 14.56
CA VAL A 31 -35.07 -7.34 13.73
C VAL A 31 -36.54 -7.43 14.14
N GLY A 32 -36.87 -7.21 15.42
CA GLY A 32 -38.25 -7.24 15.92
C GLY A 32 -39.13 -6.06 15.48
N VAL A 33 -38.53 -4.91 15.12
CA VAL A 33 -39.27 -3.75 14.59
C VAL A 33 -39.58 -3.89 13.09
N LEU A 34 -38.77 -4.69 12.36
CA LEU A 34 -39.03 -5.00 10.94
C LEU A 34 -40.04 -6.15 10.76
N HIS A 35 -40.27 -6.99 11.78
CA HIS A 35 -41.21 -8.13 11.70
C HIS A 35 -42.64 -7.84 12.14
N ARG A 36 -42.97 -6.62 12.61
CA ARG A 36 -44.35 -6.27 13.00
C ARG A 36 -45.17 -5.58 11.92
N ARG A 37 -44.75 -5.62 10.64
CA ARG A 37 -45.53 -5.11 9.50
C ARG A 37 -45.87 -6.15 8.44
N ALA A 38 -45.76 -7.43 8.73
CA ALA A 38 -45.96 -8.49 7.76
C ALA A 38 -47.08 -9.44 8.12
N ASP A 39 -48.28 -8.92 8.44
CA ASP A 39 -49.53 -9.71 8.48
C ASP A 39 -50.75 -8.80 8.21
N ILE A 40 -50.67 -8.03 7.12
CA ILE A 40 -51.86 -7.44 6.51
C ILE A 40 -51.97 -8.07 5.12
N ASN A 41 -52.86 -9.05 4.99
CA ASN A 41 -53.30 -9.54 3.68
C ASN A 41 -53.94 -8.36 2.93
N MET A 42 -53.12 -7.63 2.17
CA MET A 42 -53.58 -6.50 1.37
C MET A 42 -54.60 -6.98 0.34
N THR A 43 -55.73 -6.30 0.28
CA THR A 43 -56.79 -6.60 -0.70
C THR A 43 -56.56 -5.86 -2.01
N ILE A 44 -57.12 -6.39 -3.11
CA ILE A 44 -57.08 -5.73 -4.43
C ILE A 44 -57.67 -4.31 -4.39
N LYS A 45 -58.62 -4.07 -3.47
CA LYS A 45 -59.26 -2.74 -3.28
C LYS A 45 -58.26 -1.74 -2.70
N GLU A 46 -57.56 -2.12 -1.65
CA GLU A 46 -56.52 -1.29 -1.03
C GLU A 46 -55.39 -0.96 -1.98
N LEU A 47 -54.95 -1.96 -2.78
CA LEU A 47 -53.97 -1.73 -3.83
C LEU A 47 -54.47 -0.75 -4.90
N ALA A 48 -55.71 -0.86 -5.32
CA ALA A 48 -56.33 0.04 -6.27
C ALA A 48 -56.42 1.49 -5.77
N GLU A 49 -56.75 1.65 -4.46
CA GLU A 49 -56.76 2.95 -3.77
C GLU A 49 -55.36 3.57 -3.73
N MET A 50 -54.34 2.81 -3.32
CA MET A 50 -52.97 3.29 -3.25
C MET A 50 -52.39 3.65 -4.62
N ALA A 51 -52.72 2.87 -5.64
CA ALA A 51 -52.34 3.17 -7.02
C ALA A 51 -53.15 4.32 -7.63
N ASN A 52 -54.26 4.71 -7.04
CA ASN A 52 -55.26 5.65 -7.55
C ASN A 52 -55.79 5.21 -8.91
N VAL A 53 -56.16 3.92 -9.02
CA VAL A 53 -56.77 3.32 -10.20
C VAL A 53 -57.96 2.45 -9.83
N SER A 54 -58.75 2.01 -10.84
CA SER A 54 -59.87 1.10 -10.59
C SER A 54 -59.37 -0.32 -10.23
N VAL A 55 -60.17 -1.07 -9.43
CA VAL A 55 -59.92 -2.49 -9.13
C VAL A 55 -59.77 -3.32 -10.40
N SER A 56 -60.53 -2.99 -11.45
CA SER A 56 -60.43 -3.67 -12.74
C SER A 56 -59.11 -3.39 -13.45
N THR A 57 -58.53 -2.20 -13.25
CA THR A 57 -57.22 -1.84 -13.80
C THR A 57 -56.12 -2.65 -13.11
N VAL A 58 -56.15 -2.73 -11.78
CA VAL A 58 -55.22 -3.59 -11.02
C VAL A 58 -55.36 -5.03 -11.44
N SER A 59 -56.57 -5.56 -11.54
CA SER A 59 -56.85 -6.93 -11.98
C SER A 59 -56.32 -7.23 -13.39
N LYS A 60 -56.47 -6.30 -14.32
CA LYS A 60 -55.95 -6.46 -15.70
C LYS A 60 -54.42 -6.51 -15.70
N ILE A 61 -53.74 -5.61 -14.96
CA ILE A 61 -52.28 -5.56 -14.88
C ILE A 61 -51.73 -6.84 -14.26
N VAL A 62 -52.32 -7.27 -13.14
CA VAL A 62 -51.85 -8.46 -12.39
C VAL A 62 -52.11 -9.76 -13.18
N ASN A 63 -53.12 -9.78 -14.07
CA ASN A 63 -53.43 -10.93 -14.91
C ASN A 63 -52.84 -10.82 -16.35
N GLY A 64 -51.96 -9.85 -16.62
CA GLY A 64 -51.27 -9.69 -17.91
C GLY A 64 -52.21 -9.36 -19.10
N LYS A 65 -53.34 -8.70 -18.83
CA LYS A 65 -54.32 -8.25 -19.84
C LYS A 65 -54.34 -6.72 -19.92
N ASP A 66 -53.18 -6.14 -20.02
CA ASP A 66 -52.90 -4.73 -19.79
C ASP A 66 -52.56 -3.92 -21.05
N ASP A 67 -52.80 -4.50 -22.26
CA ASP A 67 -52.45 -3.88 -23.55
C ASP A 67 -53.07 -2.47 -23.77
N SER A 68 -54.10 -2.10 -23.04
CA SER A 68 -54.79 -0.81 -23.11
C SER A 68 -54.44 0.17 -21.95
N ILE A 69 -53.47 -0.17 -21.12
CA ILE A 69 -53.10 0.61 -19.91
C ILE A 69 -51.76 1.29 -20.14
N SER A 70 -51.63 2.56 -19.69
CA SER A 70 -50.40 3.32 -19.85
C SER A 70 -49.25 2.66 -19.08
N GLU A 71 -48.03 2.70 -19.63
CA GLU A 71 -46.83 2.12 -19.04
C GLU A 71 -46.55 2.67 -17.63
N GLU A 72 -46.79 3.97 -17.42
CA GLU A 72 -46.65 4.61 -16.13
C GLU A 72 -47.57 4.02 -15.04
N THR A 73 -48.84 3.80 -15.43
CA THR A 73 -49.81 3.16 -14.52
C THR A 73 -49.48 1.72 -14.25
N ARG A 74 -48.97 1.00 -15.25
CA ARG A 74 -48.54 -0.39 -15.14
C ARG A 74 -47.37 -0.52 -14.14
N ILE A 75 -46.32 0.29 -14.33
CA ILE A 75 -45.14 0.28 -13.44
C ILE A 75 -45.55 0.61 -11.99
N LYS A 76 -46.42 1.60 -11.80
CA LYS A 76 -46.91 2.01 -10.48
C LYS A 76 -47.64 0.86 -9.77
N VAL A 77 -48.54 0.18 -10.43
CA VAL A 77 -49.31 -0.94 -9.88
C VAL A 77 -48.42 -2.14 -9.62
N LEU A 78 -47.55 -2.51 -10.55
CA LEU A 78 -46.60 -3.62 -10.35
C LEU A 78 -45.66 -3.38 -9.17
N ARG A 79 -45.22 -2.14 -8.97
CA ARG A 79 -44.41 -1.77 -7.81
C ARG A 79 -45.15 -2.02 -6.49
N LEU A 80 -46.40 -1.59 -6.38
CA LEU A 80 -47.22 -1.80 -5.20
C LEU A 80 -47.54 -3.28 -4.96
N VAL A 81 -47.85 -4.03 -6.03
CA VAL A 81 -48.06 -5.48 -5.95
C VAL A 81 -46.86 -6.18 -5.35
N LYS A 82 -45.65 -5.76 -5.77
CA LYS A 82 -44.38 -6.29 -5.24
C LYS A 82 -44.12 -5.85 -3.81
N GLU A 83 -44.28 -4.56 -3.53
CA GLU A 83 -44.01 -3.97 -2.22
C GLU A 83 -44.88 -4.60 -1.09
N TYR A 84 -46.12 -4.94 -1.43
CA TYR A 84 -47.08 -5.50 -0.46
C TYR A 84 -47.35 -7.00 -0.62
N HIS A 85 -46.53 -7.67 -1.45
CA HIS A 85 -46.62 -9.12 -1.71
C HIS A 85 -48.04 -9.61 -2.04
N TYR A 86 -48.82 -8.76 -2.77
CA TYR A 86 -50.17 -9.11 -3.12
C TYR A 86 -50.24 -10.25 -4.15
N THR A 87 -50.90 -11.36 -3.79
CA THR A 87 -51.24 -12.48 -4.68
C THR A 87 -52.76 -12.59 -4.86
N PRO A 88 -53.30 -12.49 -6.08
CA PRO A 88 -54.73 -12.64 -6.32
C PRO A 88 -55.21 -14.05 -5.97
N TYR A 89 -56.25 -14.18 -5.18
CA TYR A 89 -56.84 -15.46 -4.80
C TYR A 89 -57.30 -16.30 -6.00
N ALA A 90 -57.72 -15.62 -7.10
CA ALA A 90 -58.12 -16.29 -8.33
C ALA A 90 -56.97 -16.79 -9.20
N SER A 91 -55.75 -16.25 -9.07
CA SER A 91 -54.58 -16.65 -9.85
C SER A 91 -53.93 -17.93 -9.31
N VAL A 92 -54.13 -18.20 -8.03
CA VAL A 92 -53.71 -19.47 -7.40
C VAL A 92 -54.50 -20.65 -7.97
N LEU A 93 -55.73 -20.42 -8.43
CA LEU A 93 -56.61 -21.45 -8.97
C LEU A 93 -56.54 -21.59 -10.52
N SER A 94 -56.08 -20.59 -11.24
CA SER A 94 -56.16 -20.53 -12.73
C SER A 94 -54.88 -20.93 -13.47
N GLY A 95 -53.79 -21.25 -12.78
CA GLY A 95 -52.54 -21.76 -13.41
C GLY A 95 -51.73 -20.77 -14.23
N ASN A 96 -52.16 -19.48 -14.35
CA ASN A 96 -51.56 -18.44 -15.19
C ASN A 96 -50.88 -17.29 -14.42
N SER A 97 -50.61 -17.48 -13.09
CA SER A 97 -49.94 -16.45 -12.32
C SER A 97 -48.42 -16.66 -12.32
N LYS A 98 -47.66 -15.56 -12.35
CA LYS A 98 -46.23 -15.58 -12.06
C LYS A 98 -45.99 -16.17 -10.70
N SER A 99 -45.00 -17.02 -10.57
CA SER A 99 -44.62 -17.67 -9.30
C SER A 99 -43.84 -16.72 -8.39
N LEU A 100 -43.28 -15.65 -8.92
CA LEU A 100 -42.30 -14.76 -8.30
C LEU A 100 -41.06 -15.51 -7.79
N VAL A 101 -40.66 -16.57 -8.48
CA VAL A 101 -39.49 -17.39 -8.18
C VAL A 101 -38.50 -17.32 -9.33
N ILE A 102 -37.26 -16.99 -9.03
CA ILE A 102 -36.13 -17.08 -9.95
C ILE A 102 -35.31 -18.33 -9.59
N GLY A 103 -35.06 -19.18 -10.59
CA GLY A 103 -34.12 -20.29 -10.48
C GLY A 103 -32.68 -19.76 -10.59
N VAL A 104 -31.79 -20.27 -9.74
CA VAL A 104 -30.35 -20.01 -9.83
C VAL A 104 -29.66 -21.36 -9.88
N MET A 105 -29.00 -21.64 -10.99
CA MET A 105 -28.21 -22.86 -11.18
C MET A 105 -26.74 -22.50 -11.12
N LEU A 106 -26.01 -23.06 -10.14
CA LEU A 106 -24.57 -22.89 -9.92
C LEU A 106 -23.82 -24.19 -10.17
N ARG A 107 -22.60 -24.08 -10.67
CA ARG A 107 -21.66 -25.21 -10.79
C ARG A 107 -21.23 -25.71 -9.41
N GLU A 108 -20.80 -24.78 -8.57
CA GLU A 108 -20.40 -25.04 -7.19
C GLU A 108 -20.85 -23.91 -6.28
N LEU A 109 -20.94 -24.19 -4.98
CA LEU A 109 -21.23 -23.20 -3.98
C LEU A 109 -20.05 -23.11 -3.02
N GLN A 110 -19.36 -21.97 -3.02
CA GLN A 110 -18.32 -21.69 -2.04
C GLN A 110 -18.93 -21.09 -0.76
N ASN A 111 -18.20 -21.15 0.35
CA ASN A 111 -18.70 -20.75 1.68
C ASN A 111 -19.23 -19.31 1.73
N ILE A 112 -18.66 -18.39 0.94
CA ILE A 112 -19.14 -17.02 0.82
C ILE A 112 -19.16 -16.69 -0.67
N ASP A 113 -20.31 -16.86 -1.30
CA ASP A 113 -20.50 -16.51 -2.70
C ASP A 113 -21.04 -15.09 -2.82
N ARG A 114 -20.18 -14.14 -3.18
CA ARG A 114 -20.54 -12.73 -3.36
C ARG A 114 -21.47 -12.51 -4.54
N THR A 115 -21.32 -13.27 -5.60
CA THR A 115 -22.23 -13.21 -6.75
C THR A 115 -23.63 -13.60 -6.32
N LEU A 116 -23.76 -14.71 -5.59
CA LEU A 116 -25.04 -15.15 -5.05
C LEU A 116 -25.65 -14.12 -4.08
N GLN A 117 -24.83 -13.48 -3.24
CA GLN A 117 -25.31 -12.41 -2.36
C GLN A 117 -25.88 -11.23 -3.16
N GLY A 118 -25.22 -10.85 -4.24
CA GLY A 118 -25.71 -9.80 -5.15
C GLY A 118 -27.04 -10.19 -5.82
N ILE A 119 -27.16 -11.45 -6.26
CA ILE A 119 -28.39 -12.01 -6.82
C ILE A 119 -29.52 -11.97 -5.78
N ILE A 120 -29.26 -12.48 -4.56
CA ILE A 120 -30.24 -12.48 -3.45
C ILE A 120 -30.74 -11.06 -3.20
N TYR A 121 -29.82 -10.10 -3.06
CA TYR A 121 -30.19 -8.71 -2.80
C TYR A 121 -31.13 -8.15 -3.86
N MET A 122 -30.80 -8.29 -5.14
CA MET A 122 -31.61 -7.75 -6.24
C MET A 122 -32.95 -8.48 -6.40
N ALA A 123 -32.97 -9.82 -6.26
CA ALA A 123 -34.20 -10.58 -6.31
C ALA A 123 -35.18 -10.11 -5.21
N GLN A 124 -34.71 -9.99 -3.97
CA GLN A 124 -35.51 -9.51 -2.85
C GLN A 124 -36.02 -8.08 -3.05
N GLN A 125 -35.16 -7.16 -3.50
CA GLN A 125 -35.59 -5.79 -3.82
C GLN A 125 -36.66 -5.73 -4.91
N SER A 126 -36.66 -6.72 -5.80
CA SER A 126 -37.63 -6.83 -6.89
C SER A 126 -38.82 -7.73 -6.56
N GLY A 127 -38.94 -8.22 -5.32
CA GLY A 127 -40.06 -9.04 -4.83
C GLY A 127 -40.05 -10.50 -5.32
N TYR A 128 -38.86 -11.01 -5.76
CA TYR A 128 -38.68 -12.40 -6.15
C TYR A 128 -38.04 -13.24 -5.04
N THR A 129 -38.42 -14.50 -4.98
CA THR A 129 -37.78 -15.53 -4.16
C THR A 129 -36.83 -16.33 -5.04
N LEU A 130 -35.76 -16.89 -4.46
CA LEU A 130 -34.80 -17.71 -5.20
C LEU A 130 -34.99 -19.19 -4.94
N MET A 131 -34.88 -20.00 -6.00
CA MET A 131 -34.72 -21.44 -5.93
C MET A 131 -33.32 -21.81 -6.39
N LEU A 132 -32.45 -22.19 -5.44
CA LEU A 132 -31.05 -22.51 -5.68
C LEU A 132 -30.88 -23.99 -6.04
N CYS A 133 -30.15 -24.25 -7.12
CA CYS A 133 -29.72 -25.56 -7.57
C CYS A 133 -28.21 -25.58 -7.76
N VAL A 134 -27.52 -26.56 -7.17
CA VAL A 134 -26.06 -26.70 -7.30
C VAL A 134 -25.74 -28.02 -7.96
N SER A 135 -25.04 -28.00 -9.07
CA SER A 135 -24.76 -29.17 -9.92
C SER A 135 -23.47 -29.91 -9.57
N HIS A 136 -22.61 -29.34 -8.71
CA HIS A 136 -21.32 -29.94 -8.32
C HIS A 136 -20.45 -30.37 -9.52
N ASN A 137 -20.46 -29.54 -10.58
CA ASN A 137 -19.81 -29.83 -11.86
C ASN A 137 -20.30 -31.14 -12.56
N ASP A 138 -21.48 -31.67 -12.15
CA ASP A 138 -22.10 -32.85 -12.76
C ASP A 138 -23.15 -32.43 -13.80
N ALA A 139 -22.87 -32.69 -15.06
CA ALA A 139 -23.73 -32.38 -16.20
C ALA A 139 -25.09 -33.12 -16.14
N ALA A 140 -25.15 -34.35 -15.57
CA ALA A 140 -26.37 -35.09 -15.45
C ALA A 140 -27.27 -34.56 -14.31
N LEU A 141 -26.65 -34.03 -13.25
CA LEU A 141 -27.36 -33.38 -12.16
C LEU A 141 -27.92 -32.03 -12.63
N GLU A 142 -27.14 -31.24 -13.40
CA GLU A 142 -27.59 -29.99 -14.04
C GLU A 142 -28.86 -30.22 -14.87
N TYR A 143 -28.90 -31.26 -15.70
CA TYR A 143 -30.11 -31.62 -16.47
C TYR A 143 -31.33 -31.93 -15.56
N LYS A 144 -31.13 -32.62 -14.44
CA LYS A 144 -32.21 -32.88 -13.47
C LYS A 144 -32.73 -31.58 -12.85
N HIS A 145 -31.85 -30.61 -12.61
CA HIS A 145 -32.22 -29.31 -12.07
C HIS A 145 -33.11 -28.50 -13.02
N ILE A 146 -32.87 -28.55 -14.34
CA ILE A 146 -33.76 -27.95 -15.34
C ILE A 146 -35.19 -28.47 -15.18
N SER A 147 -35.34 -29.79 -15.11
CA SER A 147 -36.66 -30.43 -14.90
C SER A 147 -37.32 -30.03 -13.57
N SER A 148 -36.51 -29.85 -12.52
CA SER A 148 -36.99 -29.40 -11.21
C SER A 148 -37.47 -27.95 -11.25
N LEU A 149 -36.71 -27.05 -11.85
CA LEU A 149 -37.08 -25.63 -11.99
C LEU A 149 -38.37 -25.48 -12.80
N LEU A 150 -38.51 -26.20 -13.90
CA LEU A 150 -39.73 -26.19 -14.72
C LEU A 150 -40.97 -26.71 -13.95
N LYS A 151 -40.82 -27.79 -13.16
CA LYS A 151 -41.91 -28.30 -12.29
C LYS A 151 -42.33 -27.29 -11.24
N ASN A 152 -41.40 -26.51 -10.70
CA ASN A 152 -41.69 -25.46 -9.71
C ASN A 152 -42.11 -24.12 -10.38
N ARG A 153 -42.27 -24.09 -11.72
CA ARG A 153 -42.80 -22.95 -12.46
C ARG A 153 -42.02 -21.66 -12.19
N VAL A 154 -40.66 -21.71 -12.19
CA VAL A 154 -39.86 -20.50 -12.04
C VAL A 154 -40.13 -19.53 -13.19
N ASP A 155 -40.11 -18.22 -12.91
CA ASP A 155 -40.39 -17.18 -13.89
C ASP A 155 -39.17 -16.84 -14.77
N GLY A 156 -37.95 -17.19 -14.30
CA GLY A 156 -36.70 -17.02 -15.04
C GLY A 156 -35.56 -17.77 -14.37
N VAL A 157 -34.44 -17.95 -15.10
CA VAL A 157 -33.30 -18.73 -14.62
C VAL A 157 -31.99 -17.97 -14.85
N LEU A 158 -31.18 -17.83 -13.81
CA LEU A 158 -29.75 -17.53 -13.88
C LEU A 158 -29.00 -18.86 -13.96
N TRP A 159 -28.18 -19.03 -14.98
CA TRP A 159 -27.58 -20.32 -15.26
C TRP A 159 -26.07 -20.20 -15.50
N GLU A 160 -25.30 -20.74 -14.56
CA GLU A 160 -23.87 -20.99 -14.67
C GLU A 160 -23.65 -22.40 -15.25
N LEU A 161 -23.28 -22.47 -16.54
CA LEU A 161 -23.16 -23.74 -17.28
C LEU A 161 -22.02 -24.61 -16.75
N VAL A 162 -22.28 -25.90 -16.55
CA VAL A 162 -21.21 -26.89 -16.28
C VAL A 162 -20.37 -27.12 -17.55
N SER A 163 -21.01 -27.21 -18.71
CA SER A 163 -20.33 -27.23 -20.01
C SER A 163 -21.24 -26.70 -21.11
N ASP A 164 -20.65 -26.16 -22.19
CA ASP A 164 -21.42 -25.65 -23.34
C ASP A 164 -22.29 -26.72 -24.02
N GLU A 165 -21.92 -28.00 -23.91
CA GLU A 165 -22.72 -29.12 -24.42
C GLU A 165 -24.10 -29.23 -23.73
N ASN A 166 -24.22 -28.76 -22.51
CA ASN A 166 -25.45 -28.78 -21.74
C ASN A 166 -26.47 -27.75 -22.21
N LEU A 167 -26.06 -26.77 -22.99
CA LEU A 167 -26.98 -25.78 -23.57
C LEU A 167 -28.06 -26.41 -24.47
N LYS A 168 -27.82 -27.63 -25.03
CA LYS A 168 -28.86 -28.38 -25.74
C LYS A 168 -30.13 -28.62 -24.91
N HIS A 169 -30.01 -28.60 -23.58
CA HIS A 169 -31.13 -28.78 -22.65
C HIS A 169 -31.90 -27.49 -22.38
N ALA A 170 -31.42 -26.32 -22.85
CA ALA A 170 -32.13 -25.05 -22.80
C ALA A 170 -33.49 -25.09 -23.51
N LYS A 171 -33.64 -26.04 -24.47
CA LYS A 171 -34.91 -26.28 -25.15
C LYS A 171 -36.08 -26.44 -24.18
N GLY A 172 -35.87 -27.02 -23.02
CA GLY A 172 -36.91 -27.16 -21.98
C GLY A 172 -37.41 -25.81 -21.46
N PHE A 173 -36.54 -24.82 -21.32
CA PHE A 173 -36.91 -23.45 -20.95
C PHE A 173 -37.56 -22.71 -22.12
N ASP A 174 -37.06 -22.91 -23.35
CA ASP A 174 -37.61 -22.29 -24.56
C ASP A 174 -39.06 -22.77 -24.82
N ASP A 175 -39.30 -24.10 -24.73
CA ASP A 175 -40.61 -24.71 -24.88
C ASP A 175 -41.59 -24.21 -23.79
N ALA A 176 -41.11 -23.99 -22.59
CA ALA A 176 -41.90 -23.47 -21.48
C ALA A 176 -42.00 -21.93 -21.47
N LYS A 177 -41.29 -21.24 -22.38
CA LYS A 177 -41.19 -19.77 -22.45
C LYS A 177 -40.66 -19.15 -21.18
N VAL A 178 -39.73 -19.82 -20.47
CA VAL A 178 -39.03 -19.35 -19.29
C VAL A 178 -37.74 -18.69 -19.76
N PRO A 179 -37.57 -17.38 -19.59
CA PRO A 179 -36.34 -16.70 -19.97
C PRO A 179 -35.20 -17.15 -19.07
N TYR A 180 -34.03 -17.34 -19.64
CA TYR A 180 -32.80 -17.63 -18.92
C TYR A 180 -31.68 -16.68 -19.33
N LEU A 181 -30.68 -16.53 -18.45
CA LEU A 181 -29.48 -15.76 -18.66
C LEU A 181 -28.28 -16.61 -18.24
N LEU A 182 -27.35 -16.79 -19.19
CA LEU A 182 -26.09 -17.47 -18.95
C LEU A 182 -25.11 -16.50 -18.32
N PHE A 183 -24.32 -16.97 -17.36
CA PHE A 183 -23.24 -16.19 -16.75
C PHE A 183 -22.05 -17.08 -16.38
N ASP A 184 -20.90 -16.47 -16.24
CA ASP A 184 -19.61 -17.12 -15.89
C ASP A 184 -19.34 -18.39 -16.70
N SER A 185 -19.47 -18.29 -18.04
CA SER A 185 -19.19 -19.39 -18.96
C SER A 185 -18.51 -18.92 -20.23
N HIS A 186 -17.95 -19.87 -21.00
CA HIS A 186 -17.31 -19.59 -22.29
C HIS A 186 -18.28 -19.25 -23.42
N HIS A 187 -19.58 -19.45 -23.21
CA HIS A 187 -20.56 -19.22 -24.24
C HIS A 187 -20.62 -17.74 -24.63
N PRO A 188 -20.68 -17.39 -25.94
CA PRO A 188 -20.69 -15.99 -26.41
C PRO A 188 -21.82 -15.14 -25.84
N ASP A 189 -22.97 -15.73 -25.52
CA ASP A 189 -24.14 -15.03 -24.97
C ASP A 189 -24.10 -14.94 -23.44
N ALA A 190 -23.07 -15.47 -22.78
CA ALA A 190 -22.94 -15.38 -21.34
C ALA A 190 -22.48 -13.99 -20.90
N VAL A 191 -23.03 -13.52 -19.80
CA VAL A 191 -22.54 -12.33 -19.14
C VAL A 191 -21.37 -12.72 -18.24
N ASN A 192 -20.20 -12.13 -18.46
CA ASN A 192 -18.97 -12.47 -17.75
C ASN A 192 -18.35 -11.24 -17.12
N ILE A 193 -17.52 -11.46 -16.10
CA ILE A 193 -16.56 -10.46 -15.61
C ILE A 193 -15.39 -10.44 -16.60
N ASP A 194 -14.91 -9.26 -16.95
CA ASP A 194 -13.75 -9.10 -17.82
C ASP A 194 -12.45 -9.34 -17.03
N TYR A 195 -12.11 -10.61 -16.82
CA TYR A 195 -10.87 -11.00 -16.16
C TYR A 195 -9.62 -10.67 -16.99
N GLN A 196 -9.77 -10.54 -18.31
CA GLN A 196 -8.69 -10.09 -19.17
C GLN A 196 -8.35 -8.63 -18.87
N ALA A 197 -9.35 -7.76 -18.68
CA ALA A 197 -9.12 -6.38 -18.28
C ALA A 197 -8.47 -6.29 -16.90
N LEU A 198 -8.88 -7.13 -15.92
CA LEU A 198 -8.26 -7.18 -14.60
C LEU A 198 -6.78 -7.58 -14.68
N GLY A 199 -6.45 -8.65 -15.40
CA GLY A 199 -5.06 -9.07 -15.63
C GLY A 199 -4.22 -8.00 -16.34
N TYR A 200 -4.82 -7.30 -17.31
CA TYR A 200 -4.19 -6.17 -17.99
C TYR A 200 -3.87 -5.03 -17.01
N GLN A 201 -4.82 -4.60 -16.19
CA GLN A 201 -4.63 -3.50 -15.25
C GLN A 201 -3.62 -3.85 -14.14
N ALA A 202 -3.65 -5.08 -13.62
CA ALA A 202 -2.67 -5.56 -12.64
C ALA A 202 -1.24 -5.53 -13.21
N THR A 203 -1.07 -5.95 -14.46
CA THR A 203 0.22 -5.91 -15.14
C THR A 203 0.66 -4.48 -15.43
N LYS A 204 -0.27 -3.63 -15.91
CA LYS A 204 -0.02 -2.23 -16.21
C LYS A 204 0.45 -1.45 -14.98
N LEU A 205 -0.16 -1.70 -13.83
CA LEU A 205 0.27 -1.07 -12.56
C LEU A 205 1.75 -1.34 -12.25
N LEU A 206 2.23 -2.57 -12.46
CA LEU A 206 3.64 -2.91 -12.27
C LEU A 206 4.53 -2.23 -13.32
N ILE A 207 4.09 -2.18 -14.58
CA ILE A 207 4.86 -1.53 -15.66
C ILE A 207 4.98 -0.02 -15.41
N GLU A 208 3.89 0.63 -15.00
CA GLU A 208 3.87 2.06 -14.65
C GLU A 208 4.79 2.39 -13.47
N ASN A 209 5.02 1.43 -12.56
CA ASN A 209 6.02 1.52 -11.51
C ASN A 209 7.44 1.11 -11.97
N GLY A 210 7.67 0.88 -13.27
CA GLY A 210 8.99 0.66 -13.85
C GLY A 210 9.44 -0.80 -13.93
N HIS A 211 8.59 -1.77 -13.59
CA HIS A 211 8.92 -3.19 -13.72
C HIS A 211 8.91 -3.64 -15.18
N LYS A 212 9.94 -4.38 -15.58
CA LYS A 212 10.05 -5.02 -16.90
C LYS A 212 10.14 -6.55 -16.80
N GLU A 213 10.70 -7.04 -15.70
CA GLU A 213 10.84 -8.47 -15.42
C GLU A 213 9.70 -8.89 -14.47
N ILE A 214 8.56 -9.18 -15.07
CA ILE A 214 7.31 -9.48 -14.36
C ILE A 214 6.96 -10.95 -14.57
N GLY A 215 6.63 -11.66 -13.50
CA GLY A 215 6.06 -13.02 -13.54
C GLY A 215 4.54 -13.01 -13.47
N CYS A 216 3.94 -14.14 -13.82
CA CYS A 216 2.51 -14.38 -13.68
C CYS A 216 2.29 -15.68 -12.91
N LEU A 217 1.63 -15.59 -11.74
CA LEU A 217 1.33 -16.71 -10.85
C LEU A 217 -0.16 -17.03 -10.93
N LEU A 218 -0.51 -18.20 -11.43
CA LEU A 218 -1.86 -18.59 -11.80
C LEU A 218 -2.30 -19.82 -11.01
N THR A 219 -3.58 -19.92 -10.75
CA THR A 219 -4.23 -21.19 -10.36
C THR A 219 -4.69 -21.95 -11.60
N GLU A 220 -5.22 -23.16 -11.43
CA GLU A 220 -5.89 -23.88 -12.53
C GLU A 220 -7.31 -23.36 -12.73
N GLY A 221 -7.79 -23.31 -13.98
CA GLY A 221 -9.16 -22.95 -14.29
C GLY A 221 -9.32 -21.98 -15.47
N HIS A 222 -10.55 -21.48 -15.64
CA HIS A 222 -10.92 -20.54 -16.71
C HIS A 222 -10.40 -19.11 -16.42
N VAL A 223 -10.74 -18.59 -15.26
CA VAL A 223 -10.36 -17.23 -14.83
C VAL A 223 -8.86 -16.95 -15.00
N PRO A 224 -7.96 -17.85 -14.53
CA PRO A 224 -6.51 -17.66 -14.73
C PRO A 224 -6.09 -17.59 -16.19
N LYS A 225 -6.77 -18.27 -17.11
CA LYS A 225 -6.47 -18.20 -18.56
C LYS A 225 -6.78 -16.81 -19.12
N GLU A 226 -7.88 -16.20 -18.71
CA GLU A 226 -8.23 -14.83 -19.12
C GLU A 226 -7.28 -13.80 -18.50
N VAL A 227 -6.93 -13.95 -17.23
CA VAL A 227 -5.91 -13.12 -16.57
C VAL A 227 -4.59 -13.20 -17.33
N LEU A 228 -4.17 -14.40 -17.75
CA LEU A 228 -2.96 -14.60 -18.55
C LEU A 228 -3.04 -13.89 -19.92
N GLN A 229 -4.20 -13.88 -20.56
CA GLN A 229 -4.39 -13.13 -21.81
C GLN A 229 -4.24 -11.63 -21.59
N GLY A 230 -4.80 -11.09 -20.50
CA GLY A 230 -4.63 -9.71 -20.11
C GLY A 230 -3.18 -9.33 -19.84
N TYR A 231 -2.47 -10.17 -19.09
CA TYR A 231 -1.04 -10.03 -18.82
C TYR A 231 -0.22 -10.00 -20.13
N ARG A 232 -0.41 -10.97 -21.03
CA ARG A 232 0.28 -11.04 -22.33
C ARG A 232 0.03 -9.81 -23.17
N ARG A 233 -1.22 -9.39 -23.28
CA ARG A 233 -1.61 -8.20 -24.03
C ARG A 233 -0.96 -6.94 -23.47
N CYS A 234 -0.94 -6.79 -22.15
CA CYS A 234 -0.33 -5.62 -21.52
C CYS A 234 1.19 -5.55 -21.77
N LEU A 235 1.90 -6.67 -21.67
CA LEU A 235 3.33 -6.74 -22.01
C LEU A 235 3.57 -6.34 -23.47
N PHE A 236 2.77 -6.87 -24.39
CA PHE A 236 2.87 -6.57 -25.81
C PHE A 236 2.64 -5.08 -26.10
N ASP A 237 1.57 -4.49 -25.56
CA ASP A 237 1.24 -3.08 -25.76
C ASP A 237 2.34 -2.14 -25.24
N HIS A 238 3.14 -2.57 -24.25
CA HIS A 238 4.25 -1.80 -23.68
C HIS A 238 5.62 -2.22 -24.22
N GLY A 239 5.69 -3.07 -25.24
CA GLY A 239 6.94 -3.51 -25.87
C GLY A 239 7.85 -4.34 -24.95
N ILE A 240 7.29 -5.02 -23.95
CA ILE A 240 8.02 -5.90 -23.03
C ILE A 240 7.95 -7.34 -23.58
N PRO A 241 9.10 -8.02 -23.76
CA PRO A 241 9.11 -9.40 -24.25
C PRO A 241 8.35 -10.35 -23.32
N TYR A 242 7.48 -11.16 -23.89
CA TYR A 242 6.82 -12.24 -23.19
C TYR A 242 7.69 -13.51 -23.18
N HIS A 243 7.75 -14.18 -22.03
CA HIS A 243 8.46 -15.44 -21.87
C HIS A 243 7.60 -16.46 -21.13
N ASP A 244 7.36 -17.63 -21.72
CA ASP A 244 6.60 -18.72 -21.07
C ASP A 244 7.22 -19.15 -19.72
N ASN A 245 8.53 -19.02 -19.59
CA ASN A 245 9.27 -19.32 -18.34
C ASN A 245 8.95 -18.35 -17.18
N ASN A 246 8.15 -17.32 -17.40
CA ASN A 246 7.67 -16.39 -16.37
C ASN A 246 6.24 -16.70 -15.91
N ILE A 247 5.67 -17.81 -16.38
CA ILE A 247 4.34 -18.28 -15.95
C ILE A 247 4.51 -19.42 -14.97
N TYR A 248 3.81 -19.35 -13.85
CA TYR A 248 3.88 -20.29 -12.73
C TYR A 248 2.48 -20.68 -12.30
N TYR A 249 2.30 -21.94 -11.94
CA TYR A 249 1.06 -22.49 -11.38
C TYR A 249 1.21 -22.90 -9.92
N ASP A 250 2.41 -22.77 -9.38
CA ASP A 250 2.76 -23.02 -7.99
C ASP A 250 3.91 -22.13 -7.53
N ILE A 251 4.19 -22.13 -6.23
CA ILE A 251 5.36 -21.44 -5.65
C ILE A 251 6.55 -22.39 -5.73
N SER A 252 7.01 -22.62 -6.97
CA SER A 252 8.08 -23.55 -7.28
C SER A 252 9.46 -22.99 -6.93
N GLN A 253 10.43 -23.91 -6.83
CA GLN A 253 11.84 -23.56 -6.69
C GLN A 253 12.33 -22.70 -7.87
N SER A 254 11.77 -22.88 -9.07
CA SER A 254 12.07 -22.07 -10.26
C SER A 254 11.67 -20.61 -10.07
N LEU A 255 10.46 -20.34 -9.54
CA LEU A 255 10.00 -18.99 -9.21
C LEU A 255 10.92 -18.35 -8.17
N LEU A 256 11.17 -19.04 -7.05
CA LEU A 256 12.00 -18.54 -5.97
C LEU A 256 13.45 -18.27 -6.41
N SER A 257 14.01 -19.12 -7.29
CA SER A 257 15.34 -18.93 -7.86
C SER A 257 15.43 -17.67 -8.73
N LYS A 258 14.42 -17.38 -9.55
CA LYS A 258 14.40 -16.14 -10.36
C LYS A 258 14.24 -14.88 -9.49
N ILE A 259 13.46 -14.96 -8.43
CA ILE A 259 13.33 -13.85 -7.46
C ILE A 259 14.68 -13.64 -6.75
N SER A 260 15.31 -14.70 -6.24
CA SER A 260 16.58 -14.61 -5.50
C SER A 260 17.75 -14.13 -6.36
N SER A 261 17.81 -14.54 -7.62
CA SER A 261 18.81 -14.05 -8.59
C SER A 261 18.48 -12.68 -9.18
N ARG A 262 17.37 -12.04 -8.75
CA ARG A 262 16.89 -10.74 -9.24
C ARG A 262 16.63 -10.70 -10.76
N LEU A 263 16.34 -11.86 -11.36
CA LEU A 263 15.89 -11.98 -12.74
C LEU A 263 14.40 -11.69 -12.88
N MET A 264 13.68 -11.57 -11.76
CA MET A 264 12.28 -11.16 -11.69
C MET A 264 12.11 -10.14 -10.56
N SER A 265 11.43 -9.04 -10.84
CA SER A 265 11.26 -7.93 -9.89
C SER A 265 9.83 -7.80 -9.37
N ALA A 266 8.87 -8.42 -10.05
CA ALA A 266 7.45 -8.37 -9.67
C ALA A 266 6.67 -9.58 -10.16
N VAL A 267 5.49 -9.80 -9.58
CA VAL A 267 4.54 -10.82 -10.01
C VAL A 267 3.10 -10.31 -10.00
N VAL A 268 2.34 -10.70 -11.03
CA VAL A 268 0.86 -10.63 -11.04
C VAL A 268 0.34 -11.99 -10.62
N SER A 269 -0.60 -12.04 -9.68
CA SER A 269 -1.24 -13.28 -9.24
C SER A 269 -2.74 -13.26 -9.52
N SER A 270 -3.25 -14.37 -10.05
CA SER A 270 -4.69 -14.54 -10.30
C SER A 270 -5.50 -14.85 -9.04
N ASP A 271 -4.85 -15.11 -7.90
CA ASP A 271 -5.48 -15.59 -6.68
C ASP A 271 -4.85 -14.99 -5.42
N TYR A 272 -5.71 -14.53 -4.50
CA TYR A 272 -5.25 -13.88 -3.27
C TYR A 272 -4.61 -14.85 -2.27
N ILE A 273 -5.11 -16.09 -2.18
CA ILE A 273 -4.55 -17.10 -1.27
C ILE A 273 -3.13 -17.48 -1.69
N MET A 274 -2.92 -17.64 -2.99
CA MET A 274 -1.60 -17.90 -3.57
C MET A 274 -0.64 -16.74 -3.33
N SER A 275 -1.13 -15.51 -3.47
CA SER A 275 -0.37 -14.30 -3.15
C SER A 275 0.04 -14.25 -1.68
N LEU A 276 -0.88 -14.59 -0.77
CA LEU A 276 -0.60 -14.67 0.67
C LEU A 276 0.44 -15.75 1.00
N GLN A 277 0.40 -16.89 0.32
CA GLN A 277 1.41 -17.94 0.48
C GLN A 277 2.78 -17.46 0.00
N LEU A 278 2.87 -16.83 -1.18
CA LEU A 278 4.09 -16.27 -1.71
C LEU A 278 4.65 -15.18 -0.80
N TYR A 279 3.80 -14.30 -0.28
CA TYR A 279 4.17 -13.27 0.70
C TYR A 279 4.83 -13.90 1.93
N LYS A 280 4.22 -14.95 2.51
CA LYS A 280 4.77 -15.64 3.68
C LYS A 280 6.11 -16.31 3.39
N VAL A 281 6.25 -16.95 2.24
CA VAL A 281 7.52 -17.60 1.84
C VAL A 281 8.62 -16.55 1.68
N LEU A 282 8.34 -15.46 0.94
CA LEU A 282 9.35 -14.43 0.71
C LEU A 282 9.73 -13.67 1.98
N THR A 283 8.78 -13.37 2.86
CA THR A 283 9.09 -12.74 4.16
C THR A 283 9.88 -13.65 5.09
N ALA A 284 9.65 -14.97 5.05
CA ALA A 284 10.46 -15.95 5.77
C ALA A 284 11.89 -16.03 5.21
N LEU A 285 12.09 -15.72 3.93
CA LEU A 285 13.41 -15.57 3.29
C LEU A 285 13.97 -14.14 3.42
N HIS A 286 13.44 -13.33 4.33
CA HIS A 286 13.85 -11.95 4.63
C HIS A 286 13.67 -10.95 3.48
N TYR A 287 12.78 -11.22 2.51
CA TYR A 287 12.37 -10.23 1.53
C TYR A 287 11.39 -9.23 2.15
N ALA A 288 11.57 -7.96 1.86
CA ALA A 288 10.65 -6.89 2.24
C ALA A 288 9.83 -6.42 1.03
N PHE A 289 8.50 -6.34 1.20
CA PHE A 289 7.61 -5.71 0.24
C PHE A 289 7.41 -4.24 0.60
N PRO A 290 7.33 -3.34 -0.39
CA PRO A 290 7.59 -3.50 -1.83
C PRO A 290 9.07 -3.40 -2.22
N TYR A 291 10.00 -3.33 -1.27
CA TYR A 291 11.40 -2.93 -1.46
C TYR A 291 12.23 -3.91 -2.30
N ASP A 292 12.12 -5.20 -1.99
CA ASP A 292 12.89 -6.23 -2.67
C ASP A 292 12.13 -6.87 -3.82
N PHE A 293 10.79 -6.86 -3.72
CA PHE A 293 9.91 -7.50 -4.68
C PHE A 293 8.52 -6.86 -4.66
N SER A 294 7.89 -6.72 -5.82
CA SER A 294 6.53 -6.21 -5.96
C SER A 294 5.54 -7.31 -6.32
N MET A 295 4.32 -7.18 -5.82
CA MET A 295 3.26 -8.16 -6.09
C MET A 295 1.90 -7.46 -6.20
N VAL A 296 1.14 -7.85 -7.23
CA VAL A 296 -0.28 -7.46 -7.40
C VAL A 296 -1.10 -8.72 -7.50
N SER A 297 -2.16 -8.79 -6.73
CA SER A 297 -3.11 -9.90 -6.72
C SER A 297 -4.44 -9.52 -7.36
N LEU A 298 -5.25 -10.51 -7.68
CA LEU A 298 -6.69 -10.36 -7.77
C LEU A 298 -7.31 -10.89 -6.48
N GLN A 299 -8.32 -10.21 -5.95
CA GLN A 299 -9.02 -10.63 -4.75
C GLN A 299 -10.52 -10.42 -4.87
N ASP A 300 -11.29 -11.25 -4.22
CA ASP A 300 -12.71 -11.10 -4.02
C ASP A 300 -13.01 -9.95 -3.04
N GLU A 301 -14.09 -9.22 -3.26
CA GLU A 301 -14.60 -8.14 -2.38
C GLU A 301 -14.83 -8.57 -0.90
N SER A 302 -14.77 -9.87 -0.59
CA SER A 302 -14.93 -10.38 0.78
C SER A 302 -13.72 -10.15 1.68
N HIS A 303 -12.55 -9.94 1.09
CA HIS A 303 -11.32 -9.64 1.80
C HIS A 303 -11.16 -8.11 1.89
N GLY A 304 -11.81 -7.49 2.88
CA GLY A 304 -11.72 -6.05 3.08
C GLY A 304 -10.31 -5.56 3.43
N PRO A 305 -10.05 -4.23 3.41
CA PRO A 305 -8.74 -3.61 3.60
C PRO A 305 -8.11 -3.82 5.00
N SER A 306 -8.74 -4.59 5.87
CA SER A 306 -8.29 -4.90 7.23
C SER A 306 -7.60 -6.27 7.37
N THR A 307 -7.33 -6.98 6.28
CA THR A 307 -6.61 -8.26 6.33
C THR A 307 -5.10 -8.01 6.36
N TYR A 308 -4.42 -8.49 7.39
CA TYR A 308 -2.96 -8.46 7.48
C TYR A 308 -2.39 -9.79 6.98
N PRO A 309 -1.36 -9.79 6.13
CA PRO A 309 -0.69 -8.61 5.53
C PRO A 309 -1.55 -7.91 4.48
N ASP A 310 -1.38 -6.60 4.34
CA ASP A 310 -2.00 -5.83 3.27
C ASP A 310 -1.28 -6.10 1.95
N ILE A 311 -1.96 -6.79 1.04
CA ILE A 311 -1.45 -7.12 -0.30
C ILE A 311 -2.19 -6.26 -1.32
N SER A 312 -1.44 -5.56 -2.15
CA SER A 312 -2.00 -4.78 -3.27
C SER A 312 -2.78 -5.69 -4.20
N ALA A 313 -4.07 -5.45 -4.35
CA ALA A 313 -4.92 -6.29 -5.18
C ALA A 313 -5.97 -5.47 -5.94
N TYR A 314 -6.34 -5.96 -7.12
CA TYR A 314 -7.53 -5.50 -7.81
C TYR A 314 -8.74 -6.31 -7.36
N GLU A 315 -9.80 -5.60 -6.97
CA GLU A 315 -11.04 -6.22 -6.49
C GLU A 315 -11.85 -6.78 -7.66
N ILE A 316 -12.22 -8.06 -7.58
CA ILE A 316 -13.15 -8.71 -8.49
C ILE A 316 -14.57 -8.31 -8.06
N PRO A 317 -15.37 -7.64 -8.87
CA PRO A 317 -16.63 -7.02 -8.44
C PRO A 317 -17.79 -8.04 -8.43
N LEU A 318 -17.65 -9.14 -7.70
CA LEU A 318 -18.59 -10.27 -7.68
C LEU A 318 -19.99 -9.87 -7.20
N TYR A 319 -20.09 -9.08 -6.12
CA TYR A 319 -21.38 -8.63 -5.60
C TYR A 319 -22.12 -7.74 -6.61
N SER A 320 -21.41 -6.78 -7.21
CA SER A 320 -21.97 -5.90 -8.23
C SER A 320 -22.36 -6.66 -9.50
N PHE A 321 -21.58 -7.68 -9.85
CA PHE A 321 -21.88 -8.60 -10.94
C PHE A 321 -23.17 -9.37 -10.69
N GLY A 322 -23.33 -9.97 -9.49
CA GLY A 322 -24.57 -10.68 -9.11
C GLY A 322 -25.81 -9.78 -9.20
N LYS A 323 -25.70 -8.51 -8.78
CA LYS A 323 -26.79 -7.54 -8.93
C LYS A 323 -27.11 -7.29 -10.41
N HIS A 324 -26.08 -7.09 -11.23
CA HIS A 324 -26.24 -6.79 -12.65
C HIS A 324 -26.94 -7.93 -13.39
N ILE A 325 -26.49 -9.17 -13.27
CA ILE A 325 -27.08 -10.34 -13.94
C ILE A 325 -28.53 -10.59 -13.49
N CYS A 326 -28.83 -10.41 -12.20
CA CYS A 326 -30.18 -10.52 -11.69
C CYS A 326 -31.09 -9.41 -12.24
N THR A 327 -30.63 -8.17 -12.29
CA THR A 327 -31.37 -7.04 -12.89
C THR A 327 -31.66 -7.28 -14.38
N LYS A 328 -30.67 -7.77 -15.12
CA LYS A 328 -30.80 -8.08 -16.54
C LYS A 328 -31.83 -9.19 -16.79
N LEU A 329 -31.81 -10.27 -15.97
CA LEU A 329 -32.82 -11.33 -16.05
C LEU A 329 -34.22 -10.78 -15.74
N ILE A 330 -34.38 -9.99 -14.67
CA ILE A 330 -35.67 -9.40 -14.27
C ILE A 330 -36.22 -8.50 -15.39
N SER A 331 -35.37 -7.69 -16.00
CA SER A 331 -35.76 -6.88 -17.15
C SER A 331 -36.28 -7.75 -18.31
N LYS A 332 -35.55 -8.84 -18.64
CA LYS A 332 -35.96 -9.80 -19.66
C LYS A 332 -37.31 -10.45 -19.34
N MET A 333 -37.59 -10.72 -18.05
CA MET A 333 -38.86 -11.32 -17.60
C MET A 333 -40.03 -10.34 -17.63
N GLU A 334 -39.80 -9.05 -17.36
CA GLU A 334 -40.83 -8.05 -17.18
C GLU A 334 -41.13 -7.26 -18.45
N THR A 335 -40.11 -6.75 -19.13
CA THR A 335 -40.25 -5.85 -20.30
C THR A 335 -40.10 -6.56 -21.63
N LYS A 336 -39.68 -7.84 -21.65
CA LYS A 336 -39.24 -8.59 -22.83
C LYS A 336 -38.20 -7.84 -23.68
N ALA A 337 -37.59 -6.79 -23.14
CA ALA A 337 -36.49 -6.06 -23.73
C ALA A 337 -35.18 -6.63 -23.23
N ASP A 338 -34.26 -6.91 -24.13
CA ASP A 338 -32.90 -7.27 -23.76
C ASP A 338 -32.13 -5.99 -23.45
N MET A 339 -31.70 -5.80 -22.21
CA MET A 339 -30.81 -4.69 -21.85
C MET A 339 -29.47 -4.93 -22.53
N GLN A 340 -29.13 -4.09 -23.49
CA GLN A 340 -27.82 -4.13 -24.16
C GLN A 340 -26.69 -3.57 -23.27
N ASP A 341 -26.90 -3.51 -21.97
CA ASP A 341 -25.94 -2.94 -21.02
C ASP A 341 -24.82 -3.95 -20.75
N ILE A 342 -23.59 -3.53 -21.04
CA ILE A 342 -22.38 -4.31 -20.78
C ILE A 342 -21.94 -4.04 -19.33
N PHE A 343 -21.65 -5.08 -18.57
CA PHE A 343 -21.13 -4.95 -17.22
C PHE A 343 -19.74 -4.28 -17.23
N GLN A 344 -19.67 -3.03 -16.84
CA GLN A 344 -18.45 -2.23 -16.76
C GLN A 344 -18.23 -1.73 -15.33
N PRO A 345 -17.68 -2.54 -14.43
CA PRO A 345 -17.39 -2.12 -13.07
C PRO A 345 -16.20 -1.15 -13.03
N GLN A 346 -16.15 -0.33 -11.97
CA GLN A 346 -14.94 0.45 -11.67
C GLN A 346 -13.86 -0.49 -11.13
N ILE A 347 -12.80 -0.68 -11.90
CA ILE A 347 -11.62 -1.45 -11.47
C ILE A 347 -10.76 -0.56 -10.57
N ARG A 348 -10.54 -0.99 -9.32
CA ARG A 348 -9.75 -0.24 -8.33
C ARG A 348 -8.73 -1.16 -7.68
N VAL A 349 -7.54 -0.63 -7.39
CA VAL A 349 -6.56 -1.30 -6.53
C VAL A 349 -6.88 -1.02 -5.06
N SER A 350 -6.78 -2.04 -4.22
CA SER A 350 -7.09 -1.93 -2.78
C SER A 350 -6.07 -1.09 -2.02
N SER A 351 -4.79 -1.26 -2.34
CA SER A 351 -3.67 -0.56 -1.71
C SER A 351 -2.43 -0.61 -2.59
N MET A 352 -1.37 0.10 -2.17
CA MET A 352 -0.03 0.05 -2.79
C MET A 352 1.01 -0.60 -1.86
N ALA A 353 0.60 -1.36 -0.86
CA ALA A 353 1.47 -1.88 0.18
C ALA A 353 2.54 -2.87 -0.34
N THR A 354 2.25 -3.60 -1.42
CA THR A 354 3.19 -4.53 -2.04
C THR A 354 3.66 -4.11 -3.44
N VAL A 355 3.42 -2.86 -3.85
CA VAL A 355 3.87 -2.34 -5.15
C VAL A 355 4.80 -1.16 -4.96
N GLY A 356 6.01 -1.26 -5.51
CA GLY A 356 7.03 -0.22 -5.48
C GLY A 356 7.85 -0.20 -6.76
N ILE A 357 8.97 0.51 -6.74
CA ILE A 357 9.90 0.61 -7.87
C ILE A 357 10.83 -0.62 -7.88
N PRO A 358 11.18 -1.20 -9.05
CA PRO A 358 12.09 -2.33 -9.11
C PRO A 358 13.43 -2.06 -8.43
N TYR A 359 13.96 -3.02 -7.70
CA TYR A 359 15.25 -2.91 -7.01
C TYR A 359 16.41 -2.42 -7.92
N LYS A 360 16.43 -2.85 -9.20
CA LYS A 360 17.46 -2.43 -10.16
C LYS A 360 17.39 -0.94 -10.55
N THR A 361 16.24 -0.29 -10.39
CA THR A 361 16.04 1.13 -10.70
C THR A 361 16.23 2.03 -9.49
N LEU A 362 16.26 1.47 -8.27
CA LEU A 362 16.48 2.17 -7.01
C LEU A 362 17.93 2.65 -6.82
N GLY A 363 18.72 2.81 -7.86
CA GLY A 363 20.09 3.27 -7.71
C GLY A 363 20.97 2.35 -6.85
N LYS A 364 22.15 2.83 -6.52
CA LYS A 364 23.15 2.08 -5.73
C LYS A 364 22.79 2.09 -4.26
N LYS A 365 23.15 1.03 -3.53
CA LYS A 365 22.88 0.89 -2.10
C LYS A 365 23.83 1.76 -1.28
N VAL A 366 23.28 2.56 -0.38
CA VAL A 366 24.00 3.37 0.61
C VAL A 366 23.56 2.94 2.01
N LEU A 367 24.51 2.56 2.83
CA LEU A 367 24.29 2.24 4.24
C LEU A 367 24.40 3.52 5.06
N VAL A 368 23.44 3.78 5.94
CA VAL A 368 23.45 4.91 6.88
C VAL A 368 23.35 4.36 8.29
N VAL A 369 24.36 4.64 9.12
CA VAL A 369 24.41 4.19 10.51
C VAL A 369 24.38 5.41 11.43
N GLY A 370 23.31 5.59 12.22
CA GLY A 370 23.22 6.80 13.03
C GLY A 370 21.96 7.00 13.83
N SER A 371 21.77 8.24 14.27
CA SER A 371 20.66 8.66 15.12
C SER A 371 19.33 8.67 14.40
N ILE A 372 18.30 8.25 15.13
CA ILE A 372 16.89 8.31 14.75
C ILE A 372 16.15 8.96 15.92
N GLY A 373 15.31 9.95 15.66
CA GLY A 373 14.62 10.67 16.73
C GLY A 373 13.49 11.56 16.23
N ILE A 374 13.04 12.45 17.10
CA ILE A 374 12.01 13.46 16.81
C ILE A 374 12.58 14.85 17.09
N ASP A 375 12.43 15.74 16.15
CA ASP A 375 12.75 17.16 16.26
C ASP A 375 11.49 17.93 16.65
N ASN A 376 11.55 18.64 17.79
CA ASN A 376 10.47 19.46 18.33
C ASN A 376 10.87 20.92 18.18
N TYR A 377 10.22 21.64 17.28
CA TYR A 377 10.44 23.06 17.05
C TYR A 377 9.56 23.89 17.98
N LEU A 378 10.17 24.77 18.75
CA LEU A 378 9.53 25.65 19.72
C LEU A 378 9.83 27.09 19.31
N LEU A 379 8.84 27.80 18.82
CA LEU A 379 8.97 29.23 18.47
C LEU A 379 8.82 30.09 19.72
N THR A 380 9.80 30.93 19.98
CA THR A 380 9.82 31.83 21.14
C THR A 380 9.80 33.29 20.71
N ASP A 381 9.05 34.09 21.47
CA ASP A 381 8.99 35.54 21.21
C ASP A 381 10.19 36.31 21.77
N SER A 382 10.97 35.70 22.65
CA SER A 382 12.09 36.31 23.34
C SER A 382 13.32 35.42 23.31
N PRO A 383 14.55 36.01 23.29
CA PRO A 383 15.80 35.25 23.44
C PRO A 383 15.80 34.42 24.71
N ILE A 384 16.39 33.23 24.65
CA ILE A 384 16.52 32.34 25.81
C ILE A 384 17.67 32.83 26.67
N GLU A 385 17.36 33.59 27.72
CA GLU A 385 18.33 34.07 28.72
C GLU A 385 18.54 33.08 29.86
N LYS A 386 19.71 33.20 30.53
CA LYS A 386 20.04 32.32 31.65
C LYS A 386 19.12 32.63 32.86
N GLY A 387 18.32 31.65 33.26
CA GLY A 387 17.47 31.73 34.47
C GLY A 387 16.05 32.27 34.24
N GLY A 388 15.65 32.52 33.01
CA GLY A 388 14.31 33.01 32.65
C GLY A 388 13.32 31.87 32.36
N VAL A 389 12.00 32.20 32.46
CA VAL A 389 10.92 31.38 31.94
C VAL A 389 10.64 31.80 30.50
N VAL A 390 10.68 30.84 29.57
CA VAL A 390 10.39 31.08 28.16
C VAL A 390 9.04 30.43 27.82
N THR A 391 8.13 31.24 27.27
CA THR A 391 6.88 30.74 26.71
C THR A 391 7.05 30.54 25.20
N TYR A 392 6.69 29.37 24.71
CA TYR A 392 6.68 29.10 23.27
C TYR A 392 5.28 29.32 22.69
N SER A 393 5.20 29.81 21.48
CA SER A 393 3.95 30.09 20.78
C SER A 393 3.46 28.94 19.90
N MET A 394 4.36 28.06 19.48
CA MET A 394 4.05 26.96 18.56
C MET A 394 4.98 25.77 18.80
N LEU A 395 4.42 24.57 18.67
CA LEU A 395 5.17 23.31 18.74
C LEU A 395 4.90 22.51 17.46
N HIS A 396 5.93 22.33 16.63
CA HIS A 396 5.92 21.40 15.50
C HIS A 396 6.81 20.20 15.82
N GLN A 397 6.29 19.00 15.56
CA GLN A 397 7.02 17.74 15.74
C GLN A 397 7.26 17.11 14.38
N HIS A 398 8.52 16.79 14.09
CA HIS A 398 8.92 16.12 12.85
C HIS A 398 9.86 14.95 13.16
N PRO A 399 9.72 13.81 12.44
CA PRO A 399 10.77 12.80 12.44
C PRO A 399 12.10 13.42 12.01
N GLY A 400 13.17 13.04 12.70
CA GLY A 400 14.50 13.61 12.52
C GLY A 400 15.60 12.70 13.06
N GLY A 401 16.74 13.30 13.38
CA GLY A 401 17.99 12.62 13.64
C GLY A 401 18.82 12.47 12.38
N LYS A 402 20.14 12.71 12.50
CA LYS A 402 21.04 12.78 11.32
C LYS A 402 21.03 11.51 10.48
N GLY A 403 20.92 10.33 11.12
CA GLY A 403 20.81 9.07 10.40
C GLY A 403 19.56 9.00 9.53
N LEU A 404 18.40 9.34 10.09
CA LEU A 404 17.15 9.37 9.33
C LEU A 404 17.17 10.44 8.24
N ASN A 405 17.65 11.65 8.55
CA ASN A 405 17.73 12.75 7.60
C ASN A 405 18.59 12.36 6.37
N GLN A 406 19.78 11.80 6.61
CA GLN A 406 20.68 11.40 5.53
C GLN A 406 20.10 10.23 4.72
N ALA A 407 19.44 9.26 5.37
CA ALA A 407 18.77 8.18 4.67
C ALA A 407 17.65 8.68 3.74
N VAL A 408 16.84 9.64 4.20
CA VAL A 408 15.81 10.30 3.37
C VAL A 408 16.46 11.08 2.23
N GLY A 409 17.52 11.83 2.49
CA GLY A 409 18.23 12.57 1.46
C GLY A 409 18.77 11.65 0.34
N ILE A 410 19.36 10.51 0.69
CA ILE A 410 19.79 9.47 -0.24
C ILE A 410 18.63 8.91 -1.07
N ALA A 411 17.49 8.64 -0.43
CA ALA A 411 16.29 8.14 -1.10
C ALA A 411 15.71 9.16 -2.09
N LYS A 412 15.63 10.43 -1.70
CA LYS A 412 15.20 11.55 -2.57
C LYS A 412 16.10 11.73 -3.80
N MET A 413 17.38 11.35 -3.69
CA MET A 413 18.31 11.34 -4.82
C MET A 413 18.22 10.03 -5.66
N GLY A 414 17.26 9.15 -5.41
CA GLY A 414 17.02 7.96 -6.21
C GLY A 414 17.95 6.77 -5.91
N HIS A 415 18.62 6.76 -4.76
CA HIS A 415 19.44 5.63 -4.31
C HIS A 415 18.73 4.83 -3.21
N LYS A 416 19.10 3.56 -3.03
CA LYS A 416 18.56 2.71 -1.96
C LYS A 416 19.27 3.02 -0.64
N ALA A 417 18.58 3.66 0.28
CA ALA A 417 19.06 3.86 1.64
C ALA A 417 18.72 2.65 2.52
N VAL A 418 19.71 2.16 3.27
CA VAL A 418 19.53 1.17 4.36
C VAL A 418 19.95 1.86 5.65
N LEU A 419 19.00 2.02 6.58
CA LEU A 419 19.24 2.70 7.84
C LEU A 419 19.47 1.70 8.98
N ILE A 420 20.59 1.85 9.69
CA ILE A 420 20.87 1.12 10.94
C ILE A 420 20.82 2.11 12.10
N GLY A 421 19.91 1.88 13.02
CA GLY A 421 19.74 2.72 14.21
C GLY A 421 18.72 2.13 15.17
N ASN A 422 18.68 2.71 16.36
CA ASN A 422 17.73 2.32 17.39
C ASN A 422 16.72 3.43 17.64
N MET A 423 15.47 3.07 17.93
CA MET A 423 14.41 3.98 18.41
C MET A 423 13.65 3.33 19.56
N GLY A 424 12.92 4.11 20.32
CA GLY A 424 12.06 3.62 21.40
C GLY A 424 10.86 2.83 20.88
N ASN A 425 10.14 2.19 21.78
CA ASN A 425 8.85 1.58 21.49
C ASN A 425 7.73 2.48 22.04
N ASP A 426 7.50 3.59 21.36
CA ASP A 426 6.57 4.64 21.73
C ASP A 426 5.83 5.18 20.48
N ALA A 427 4.88 6.10 20.67
CA ALA A 427 4.12 6.70 19.55
C ALA A 427 5.02 7.46 18.57
N ASP A 428 6.13 8.00 19.02
CA ASP A 428 7.10 8.72 18.17
C ASP A 428 7.73 7.77 17.13
N SER A 429 7.92 6.50 17.49
CA SER A 429 8.46 5.50 16.56
C SER A 429 7.51 5.19 15.40
N ASP A 430 6.20 5.33 15.57
CA ASP A 430 5.22 5.16 14.48
C ASP A 430 5.35 6.27 13.44
N MET A 431 5.59 7.51 13.87
CA MET A 431 5.87 8.64 12.96
C MET A 431 7.13 8.37 12.12
N ILE A 432 8.17 7.80 12.73
CA ILE A 432 9.42 7.45 12.04
C ILE A 432 9.17 6.36 11.01
N PHE A 433 8.42 5.30 11.35
CA PHE A 433 8.09 4.24 10.39
C PHE A 433 7.28 4.74 9.19
N ASN A 434 6.38 5.71 9.39
CA ASN A 434 5.67 6.34 8.29
C ASN A 434 6.63 7.04 7.32
N VAL A 435 7.68 7.71 7.84
CA VAL A 435 8.72 8.33 6.99
C VAL A 435 9.57 7.26 6.27
N LEU A 436 9.96 6.18 6.96
CA LEU A 436 10.69 5.09 6.31
C LEU A 436 9.90 4.51 5.15
N ASN A 437 8.61 4.27 5.34
CA ASN A 437 7.72 3.76 4.30
C ASN A 437 7.52 4.77 3.17
N GLN A 438 7.28 6.05 3.49
CA GLN A 438 7.07 7.10 2.50
C GLN A 438 8.25 7.25 1.52
N TYR A 439 9.49 7.08 2.02
CA TYR A 439 10.71 7.26 1.22
C TYR A 439 11.37 5.93 0.83
N ASN A 440 10.68 4.81 0.99
CA ASN A 440 11.22 3.49 0.64
C ASN A 440 12.58 3.17 1.28
N ILE A 441 12.77 3.54 2.55
CA ILE A 441 13.99 3.24 3.30
C ILE A 441 13.84 1.87 3.96
N ASP A 442 14.79 0.96 3.71
CA ASP A 442 14.77 -0.41 4.26
C ASP A 442 14.85 -0.37 5.80
N PRO A 443 13.80 -0.80 6.52
CA PRO A 443 13.74 -0.75 7.98
C PRO A 443 14.45 -1.91 8.68
N LYS A 444 15.05 -2.86 7.96
CA LYS A 444 15.69 -4.07 8.54
C LYS A 444 16.77 -3.76 9.58
N GLY A 445 17.46 -2.63 9.42
CA GLY A 445 18.47 -2.16 10.36
C GLY A 445 17.91 -1.35 11.53
N VAL A 446 16.62 -1.03 11.54
CA VAL A 446 16.00 -0.18 12.55
C VAL A 446 15.34 -1.03 13.65
N VAL A 447 15.75 -0.82 14.90
CA VAL A 447 15.27 -1.60 16.05
C VAL A 447 14.41 -0.76 16.95
N ARG A 448 13.18 -1.23 17.21
CA ARG A 448 12.36 -0.76 18.33
C ARG A 448 12.82 -1.43 19.62
N GLN A 449 13.36 -0.64 20.53
CA GLN A 449 13.85 -1.15 21.79
C GLN A 449 12.78 -1.04 22.88
N LEU A 450 12.32 -2.20 23.37
CA LEU A 450 11.33 -2.27 24.45
C LEU A 450 11.85 -1.59 25.72
N GLY A 451 10.99 -0.84 26.39
CA GLY A 451 11.31 -0.16 27.65
C GLY A 451 12.15 1.10 27.50
N SER A 452 12.50 1.52 26.28
CA SER A 452 13.19 2.79 26.04
C SER A 452 12.33 3.77 25.23
N LYS A 453 12.68 5.05 25.29
CA LYS A 453 12.02 6.13 24.56
C LYS A 453 12.86 6.56 23.36
N THR A 454 12.18 6.97 22.30
CA THR A 454 12.80 7.58 21.13
C THR A 454 13.51 8.87 21.51
N GLY A 455 14.71 9.10 20.96
CA GLY A 455 15.48 10.32 21.17
C GLY A 455 14.73 11.55 20.67
N LYS A 456 14.92 12.69 21.34
CA LYS A 456 14.27 13.96 20.99
C LYS A 456 15.25 15.10 20.96
N ALA A 457 15.12 15.98 19.97
CA ALA A 457 15.72 17.30 19.99
C ALA A 457 14.62 18.35 20.22
N TYR A 458 14.86 19.31 21.08
CA TYR A 458 14.05 20.50 21.27
C TYR A 458 14.81 21.69 20.71
N ILE A 459 14.31 22.25 19.62
CA ILE A 459 14.93 23.32 18.85
C ILE A 459 14.15 24.60 19.17
N PHE A 460 14.74 25.46 19.97
CA PHE A 460 14.16 26.74 20.33
C PHE A 460 14.60 27.76 19.29
N LEU A 461 13.66 28.32 18.56
CA LEU A 461 13.88 29.37 17.56
C LEU A 461 13.32 30.69 18.08
N ASP A 462 14.12 31.74 18.05
CA ASP A 462 13.66 33.11 18.31
C ASP A 462 13.34 33.85 17.00
N LYS A 463 12.71 35.00 17.13
CA LYS A 463 12.38 35.88 15.98
C LYS A 463 13.59 36.42 15.19
N SER A 464 14.79 36.31 15.75
CA SER A 464 16.03 36.70 15.06
C SER A 464 16.60 35.55 14.19
N GLY A 465 15.99 34.35 14.23
CA GLY A 465 16.53 33.17 13.57
C GLY A 465 17.63 32.45 14.35
N SER A 466 17.92 32.92 15.59
CA SER A 466 18.87 32.25 16.48
C SER A 466 18.25 31.02 17.09
N SER A 467 18.98 29.91 17.12
CA SER A 467 18.49 28.64 17.67
C SER A 467 19.33 28.13 18.85
N LYS A 468 18.63 27.52 19.81
CA LYS A 468 19.26 26.71 20.86
C LYS A 468 18.67 25.32 20.84
N ILE A 469 19.53 24.29 20.90
CA ILE A 469 19.10 22.89 20.80
C ILE A 469 19.38 22.20 22.12
N VAL A 470 18.35 21.55 22.67
CA VAL A 470 18.44 20.65 23.82
C VAL A 470 18.12 19.24 23.34
N ARG A 471 19.03 18.31 23.53
CA ARG A 471 18.83 16.92 23.13
C ARG A 471 18.53 16.01 24.33
N ILE A 472 17.55 15.13 24.16
CA ILE A 472 17.30 14.00 25.03
C ILE A 472 17.69 12.76 24.21
N SER A 473 18.82 12.15 24.57
CA SER A 473 19.41 11.07 23.77
C SER A 473 18.48 9.85 23.61
N GLY A 474 17.60 9.61 24.59
CA GLY A 474 16.73 8.44 24.55
C GLY A 474 17.56 7.17 24.33
N ASN A 475 17.22 6.41 23.32
CA ASN A 475 17.92 5.19 22.94
C ASN A 475 18.97 5.36 21.81
N VAL A 476 19.28 6.58 21.37
CA VAL A 476 20.27 6.83 20.30
C VAL A 476 21.63 6.23 20.66
N GLY A 477 22.06 6.33 21.92
CA GLY A 477 23.32 5.77 22.40
C GLY A 477 23.33 4.26 22.64
N THR A 478 22.23 3.55 22.42
CA THR A 478 22.12 2.11 22.72
C THR A 478 22.53 1.21 21.56
N LEU A 479 22.85 1.77 20.39
CA LEU A 479 23.40 1.01 19.28
C LEU A 479 24.84 0.59 19.62
N THR A 480 25.07 -0.72 19.71
CA THR A 480 26.36 -1.29 20.14
C THR A 480 27.12 -1.91 18.97
N PRO A 481 28.45 -2.07 19.07
CA PRO A 481 29.26 -2.81 18.08
C PRO A 481 28.74 -4.22 17.82
N LYS A 482 28.27 -4.92 18.86
CA LYS A 482 27.66 -6.25 18.71
C LYS A 482 26.43 -6.22 17.80
N ALA A 483 25.56 -5.23 17.99
CA ALA A 483 24.36 -5.09 17.16
C ALA A 483 24.67 -4.88 15.66
N LEU A 484 25.82 -4.29 15.33
CA LEU A 484 26.30 -4.17 13.96
C LEU A 484 26.82 -5.51 13.41
N THR A 485 27.58 -6.25 14.24
CA THR A 485 28.10 -7.57 13.87
C THR A 485 26.96 -8.56 13.62
N ASP A 486 25.90 -8.51 14.45
CA ASP A 486 24.72 -9.36 14.32
C ASP A 486 23.89 -9.03 13.05
N ARG A 487 24.21 -7.93 12.34
CA ARG A 487 23.54 -7.45 11.11
C ARG A 487 24.55 -7.15 10.00
N GLN A 488 25.67 -7.84 9.99
CA GLN A 488 26.74 -7.60 9.03
C GLN A 488 26.27 -7.80 7.58
N GLU A 489 25.25 -8.62 7.33
CA GLU A 489 24.62 -8.82 6.02
C GLU A 489 24.03 -7.52 5.43
N LEU A 490 23.67 -6.54 6.26
CA LEU A 490 23.18 -5.24 5.79
C LEU A 490 24.28 -4.41 5.11
N PHE A 491 25.56 -4.70 5.36
CA PHE A 491 26.69 -4.04 4.70
C PHE A 491 26.95 -4.59 3.29
N GLU A 492 26.52 -5.82 3.00
CA GLU A 492 26.78 -6.45 1.71
C GLU A 492 26.22 -5.62 0.56
N HIS A 493 27.01 -5.49 -0.51
CA HIS A 493 26.67 -4.72 -1.70
C HIS A 493 26.40 -3.21 -1.47
N ALA A 494 26.76 -2.65 -0.32
CA ALA A 494 26.72 -1.21 -0.12
C ALA A 494 27.90 -0.55 -0.86
N GLU A 495 27.63 0.55 -1.56
CA GLU A 495 28.63 1.31 -2.32
C GLU A 495 29.26 2.44 -1.48
N PHE A 496 28.54 2.89 -0.44
CA PHE A 496 29.00 3.84 0.59
C PHE A 496 28.42 3.51 1.95
N CYS A 497 29.14 3.87 3.00
CA CYS A 497 28.69 3.82 4.40
C CYS A 497 28.79 5.23 5.01
N LEU A 498 27.63 5.81 5.35
CA LEU A 498 27.53 7.06 6.09
C LEU A 498 27.42 6.74 7.58
N VAL A 499 28.16 7.43 8.42
CA VAL A 499 28.06 7.28 9.87
C VAL A 499 28.22 8.62 10.58
N GLN A 500 27.42 8.87 11.62
CA GLN A 500 27.46 10.10 12.42
C GLN A 500 27.92 9.79 13.86
N THR A 501 28.63 10.74 14.48
CA THR A 501 29.12 10.57 15.85
C THR A 501 28.08 10.93 16.94
N GLU A 502 26.80 10.98 16.59
CA GLU A 502 25.72 11.08 17.60
C GLU A 502 25.47 9.74 18.32
N ILE A 503 25.95 8.64 17.74
CA ILE A 503 26.06 7.33 18.40
C ILE A 503 27.44 7.21 19.10
N SER A 504 27.67 6.15 19.88
CA SER A 504 28.95 5.98 20.57
C SER A 504 30.12 5.88 19.60
N LEU A 505 31.27 6.51 19.92
CA LEU A 505 32.47 6.45 19.09
C LEU A 505 32.98 5.00 18.92
N GLU A 506 32.75 4.13 19.88
CA GLU A 506 33.03 2.70 19.76
C GLU A 506 32.20 2.06 18.63
N THR A 507 30.93 2.42 18.54
CA THR A 507 30.03 1.94 17.45
C THR A 507 30.42 2.54 16.10
N VAL A 508 30.83 3.81 16.06
CA VAL A 508 31.35 4.46 14.84
C VAL A 508 32.60 3.74 14.33
N GLU A 509 33.56 3.46 15.24
CA GLU A 509 34.80 2.75 14.88
C GLU A 509 34.51 1.32 14.40
N ALA A 510 33.59 0.60 15.05
CA ALA A 510 33.14 -0.71 14.62
C ALA A 510 32.49 -0.68 13.23
N THR A 511 31.65 0.32 12.96
CA THR A 511 31.05 0.54 11.63
C THR A 511 32.12 0.72 10.56
N CYS A 512 33.09 1.62 10.80
CA CYS A 512 34.17 1.87 9.86
C CYS A 512 35.08 0.62 9.65
N LYS A 513 35.33 -0.17 10.69
CA LYS A 513 36.07 -1.45 10.59
C LYS A 513 35.37 -2.47 9.70
N ILE A 514 34.04 -2.62 9.85
CA ILE A 514 33.24 -3.53 9.01
C ILE A 514 33.25 -3.03 7.57
N ALA A 515 32.98 -1.74 7.34
CA ALA A 515 33.01 -1.14 6.02
C ALA A 515 34.36 -1.31 5.32
N LYS A 516 35.47 -1.04 6.03
CA LYS A 516 36.82 -1.21 5.48
C LYS A 516 37.14 -2.65 5.08
N LYS A 517 36.70 -3.63 5.92
CA LYS A 517 36.85 -5.07 5.61
C LYS A 517 36.11 -5.46 4.33
N LEU A 518 34.99 -4.82 4.04
CA LEU A 518 34.16 -5.07 2.86
C LEU A 518 34.48 -4.12 1.68
N HIS A 519 35.55 -3.33 1.81
CA HIS A 519 35.95 -2.32 0.81
C HIS A 519 34.88 -1.28 0.48
N ILE A 520 34.06 -0.91 1.47
CA ILE A 520 33.01 0.10 1.36
C ILE A 520 33.59 1.44 1.82
N PRO A 521 33.63 2.49 0.96
CA PRO A 521 34.06 3.82 1.37
C PRO A 521 33.20 4.39 2.48
N THR A 522 33.86 5.04 3.46
CA THR A 522 33.21 5.62 4.64
C THR A 522 33.14 7.13 4.58
N ILE A 523 32.00 7.69 4.96
CA ILE A 523 31.82 9.12 5.22
C ILE A 523 31.41 9.31 6.66
N VAL A 524 32.24 10.05 7.40
CA VAL A 524 31.96 10.34 8.82
C VAL A 524 31.52 11.80 8.95
N LYS A 525 30.31 11.99 9.52
CA LYS A 525 29.82 13.31 9.97
C LYS A 525 30.04 13.45 11.46
N PRO A 526 31.01 14.26 11.91
CA PRO A 526 31.19 14.51 13.32
C PRO A 526 30.08 15.42 13.87
N CYS A 527 29.80 15.26 15.16
CA CYS A 527 28.77 15.99 15.90
C CYS A 527 29.22 16.15 17.33
N ALA A 528 29.79 17.27 17.71
CA ALA A 528 30.17 17.57 19.11
C ALA A 528 30.67 16.36 19.93
N CYS A 529 31.65 15.63 19.40
CA CYS A 529 32.11 14.33 19.96
C CYS A 529 33.49 14.37 20.62
N GLY A 530 34.18 15.50 20.56
CA GLY A 530 35.56 15.63 20.97
C GLY A 530 36.56 14.93 20.03
N PRO A 531 37.83 14.75 20.44
CA PRO A 531 38.87 14.17 19.61
C PRO A 531 38.55 12.73 19.17
N LEU A 532 38.80 12.42 17.92
CA LEU A 532 38.69 11.08 17.36
C LEU A 532 39.96 10.29 17.58
N SER A 533 39.84 8.97 17.82
CA SER A 533 41.01 8.12 18.06
C SER A 533 41.86 7.98 16.77
N PRO A 534 43.18 7.85 16.89
CA PRO A 534 44.04 7.60 15.73
C PRO A 534 43.69 6.30 14.97
N SER A 535 43.09 5.32 15.63
CA SER A 535 42.60 4.09 15.00
C SER A 535 41.38 4.35 14.13
N LEU A 536 40.49 5.24 14.57
CA LEU A 536 39.31 5.62 13.80
C LEU A 536 39.69 6.50 12.59
N LEU A 537 40.56 7.50 12.78
CA LEU A 537 40.99 8.41 11.70
C LEU A 537 41.53 7.67 10.46
N LYS A 538 42.27 6.58 10.65
CA LYS A 538 42.81 5.74 9.56
C LYS A 538 41.75 4.96 8.78
N LEU A 539 40.51 4.90 9.29
CA LEU A 539 39.42 4.17 8.68
C LEU A 539 38.47 5.07 7.88
N ILE A 540 38.68 6.40 7.95
CA ILE A 540 37.79 7.40 7.37
C ILE A 540 38.27 7.80 5.98
N ASP A 541 37.47 7.53 4.96
CA ASP A 541 37.77 7.98 3.60
C ASP A 541 37.36 9.44 3.39
N TYR A 542 36.21 9.88 3.94
CA TYR A 542 35.75 11.26 3.88
C TYR A 542 35.30 11.72 5.28
N LEU A 543 35.85 12.80 5.78
CA LEU A 543 35.43 13.46 7.02
C LEU A 543 34.79 14.81 6.67
N VAL A 544 33.54 15.02 7.14
CA VAL A 544 32.74 16.20 6.74
C VAL A 544 32.31 17.02 7.97
N PRO A 545 33.23 17.76 8.62
CA PRO A 545 32.91 18.66 9.72
C PRO A 545 32.44 20.03 9.23
N ASN A 546 31.77 20.78 10.11
CA ASN A 546 31.77 22.23 10.06
C ASN A 546 32.95 22.82 10.86
N LYS A 547 33.13 24.14 10.87
CA LYS A 547 34.25 24.80 11.58
C LYS A 547 34.25 24.54 13.11
N ASP A 548 33.09 24.47 13.73
CA ASP A 548 32.98 24.22 15.17
C ASP A 548 33.24 22.73 15.50
N GLU A 549 32.70 21.82 14.72
CA GLU A 549 32.97 20.38 14.83
C GLU A 549 34.46 20.08 14.59
N LEU A 550 35.10 20.76 13.65
CA LEU A 550 36.54 20.63 13.39
C LEU A 550 37.37 21.06 14.59
N ARG A 551 36.98 22.15 15.25
CA ARG A 551 37.60 22.63 16.49
C ARG A 551 37.45 21.64 17.63
N ASP A 552 36.27 21.03 17.77
CA ASP A 552 35.98 20.02 18.78
C ASP A 552 36.85 18.75 18.60
N ILE A 553 37.07 18.35 17.34
CA ILE A 553 37.92 17.18 17.03
C ILE A 553 39.40 17.46 17.25
N CYS A 554 39.87 18.68 16.93
CA CYS A 554 41.29 19.05 16.98
C CYS A 554 41.49 20.28 17.86
N PRO A 555 41.17 20.24 19.18
CA PRO A 555 41.25 21.40 20.08
C PRO A 555 42.68 21.88 20.33
N GLN A 556 43.69 21.09 19.96
CA GLN A 556 45.10 21.42 20.12
C GLN A 556 45.64 22.44 19.11
N PHE A 557 44.87 22.72 18.06
CA PHE A 557 45.27 23.69 17.01
C PHE A 557 44.28 24.86 16.97
N GLU A 558 44.77 26.07 16.85
CA GLU A 558 43.93 27.27 16.72
C GLU A 558 43.45 27.49 15.30
N LYS A 559 44.31 27.23 14.29
CA LYS A 559 43.99 27.41 12.88
C LYS A 559 43.32 26.19 12.29
N TRP A 560 42.18 26.36 11.67
CA TRP A 560 41.44 25.30 11.03
C TRP A 560 42.20 24.62 9.89
N THR A 561 43.15 25.30 9.22
CA THR A 561 44.04 24.69 8.22
C THR A 561 45.01 23.69 8.84
N GLU A 562 45.60 24.02 10.00
CA GLU A 562 46.47 23.11 10.75
C GLU A 562 45.70 21.89 11.28
N GLN A 563 44.42 22.07 11.62
CA GLN A 563 43.53 20.98 12.01
C GLN A 563 43.29 19.99 10.85
N ILE A 564 43.09 20.50 9.63
CA ILE A 564 42.93 19.67 8.44
C ILE A 564 44.23 18.91 8.13
N ASP A 565 45.38 19.57 8.17
CA ASP A 565 46.67 18.92 7.91
C ASP A 565 46.93 17.78 8.90
N TYR A 566 46.67 18.01 10.17
CA TYR A 566 46.75 16.95 11.20
C TYR A 566 45.84 15.75 10.87
N LEU A 567 44.60 15.98 10.45
CA LEU A 567 43.65 14.90 10.13
C LEU A 567 44.11 14.07 8.92
N LEU A 568 44.64 14.73 7.89
CA LEU A 568 45.21 14.07 6.70
C LEU A 568 46.45 13.26 7.07
N ASP A 569 47.34 13.84 7.88
CA ASP A 569 48.55 13.14 8.37
C ASP A 569 48.18 11.93 9.26
N ALA A 570 47.09 12.04 10.03
CA ALA A 570 46.57 10.94 10.85
C ALA A 570 45.91 9.83 10.03
N GLY A 571 45.66 10.02 8.73
CA GLY A 571 45.20 8.97 7.81
C GLY A 571 43.82 9.15 7.24
N VAL A 572 43.14 10.27 7.47
CA VAL A 572 41.87 10.61 6.80
C VAL A 572 42.14 10.83 5.30
N GLY A 573 41.30 10.24 4.43
CA GLY A 573 41.47 10.33 2.98
C GLY A 573 41.18 11.73 2.43
N THR A 574 40.05 12.32 2.77
CA THR A 574 39.59 13.65 2.32
C THR A 574 38.89 14.37 3.46
N VAL A 575 39.20 15.62 3.69
CA VAL A 575 38.50 16.49 4.65
C VAL A 575 37.70 17.55 3.89
N ILE A 576 36.41 17.63 4.18
CA ILE A 576 35.48 18.61 3.58
C ILE A 576 34.89 19.45 4.71
N VAL A 577 35.36 20.71 4.85
CA VAL A 577 34.88 21.61 5.90
C VAL A 577 33.73 22.47 5.37
N THR A 578 32.53 22.28 5.86
CA THR A 578 31.37 23.10 5.50
C THR A 578 31.42 24.43 6.24
N GLN A 579 31.18 25.56 5.54
CA GLN A 579 31.34 26.91 6.03
C GLN A 579 30.05 27.75 5.93
N GLY A 580 28.88 27.10 5.96
CA GLY A 580 27.58 27.75 5.83
C GLY A 580 27.44 28.53 4.53
N ALA A 581 27.08 29.80 4.60
CA ALA A 581 26.91 30.68 3.44
C ALA A 581 28.21 30.97 2.64
N GLU A 582 29.37 30.60 3.16
CA GLU A 582 30.65 30.71 2.46
C GLU A 582 30.93 29.47 1.56
N GLY A 583 30.10 28.43 1.65
CA GLY A 583 30.26 27.19 0.90
C GLY A 583 31.05 26.12 1.67
N CYS A 584 32.08 25.52 1.07
CA CYS A 584 32.94 24.55 1.72
C CYS A 584 34.39 24.61 1.22
N TYR A 585 35.30 24.05 2.03
CA TYR A 585 36.70 23.89 1.70
C TYR A 585 37.07 22.39 1.73
N VAL A 586 37.82 21.97 0.74
CA VAL A 586 38.18 20.57 0.55
C VAL A 586 39.68 20.43 0.45
N LYS A 587 40.23 19.46 1.20
CA LYS A 587 41.64 19.09 1.10
C LYS A 587 41.80 17.57 1.16
N ASN A 588 42.61 17.09 0.24
CA ASN A 588 43.15 15.74 0.22
C ASN A 588 44.57 15.79 -0.39
N ARG A 589 45.13 14.66 -0.82
CA ARG A 589 46.48 14.63 -1.43
C ARG A 589 46.55 15.32 -2.77
N ASP A 590 45.46 15.39 -3.53
CA ASP A 590 45.42 15.84 -4.92
C ASP A 590 44.74 17.21 -5.07
N ILE A 591 43.89 17.60 -4.14
CA ILE A 591 43.04 18.78 -4.22
C ILE A 591 43.15 19.58 -2.91
N GLU A 592 43.36 20.90 -3.06
CA GLU A 592 43.20 21.88 -1.98
C GLU A 592 42.45 23.09 -2.56
N LYS A 593 41.14 23.22 -2.23
CA LYS A 593 40.28 24.19 -2.90
C LYS A 593 39.06 24.61 -2.09
N ALA A 594 38.69 25.90 -2.19
CA ALA A 594 37.42 26.40 -1.71
C ALA A 594 36.35 26.35 -2.81
N PHE A 595 35.14 25.97 -2.41
CA PHE A 595 33.95 25.95 -3.25
C PHE A 595 32.91 26.90 -2.71
N PRO A 596 32.87 28.17 -3.21
CA PRO A 596 31.88 29.13 -2.79
C PRO A 596 30.49 28.72 -3.29
N VAL A 597 29.45 29.12 -2.55
CA VAL A 597 28.05 28.90 -2.92
C VAL A 597 27.34 30.24 -3.11
N GLU A 598 26.32 30.23 -3.97
CA GLU A 598 25.46 31.42 -4.12
C GLU A 598 24.71 31.67 -2.80
N ARG A 599 24.73 32.91 -2.31
CA ARG A 599 24.00 33.28 -1.09
C ARG A 599 22.50 33.24 -1.36
N MET A 600 21.78 32.51 -0.53
CA MET A 600 20.33 32.42 -0.54
C MET A 600 19.76 33.01 0.76
N GLU A 601 18.56 33.55 0.69
CA GLU A 601 17.83 33.96 1.90
C GLU A 601 17.48 32.70 2.70
N SER A 602 18.06 32.58 3.88
CA SER A 602 17.91 31.42 4.73
C SER A 602 16.71 31.58 5.64
N VAL A 603 15.84 30.58 5.65
CA VAL A 603 14.69 30.43 6.56
C VAL A 603 15.05 29.52 7.75
N ASP A 604 15.67 28.37 7.47
CA ASP A 604 16.10 27.41 8.47
C ASP A 604 17.39 26.72 8.01
N THR A 605 18.46 26.84 8.78
CA THR A 605 19.75 26.23 8.44
C THR A 605 19.89 24.79 8.93
N THR A 606 18.90 24.28 9.68
CA THR A 606 18.89 22.91 10.21
C THR A 606 18.86 21.90 9.07
N GLY A 607 19.71 20.88 9.14
CA GLY A 607 19.73 19.81 8.12
C GLY A 607 20.52 20.13 6.83
N ALA A 608 21.04 21.36 6.65
CA ALA A 608 21.85 21.68 5.48
C ALA A 608 23.08 20.76 5.32
N GLY A 609 23.73 20.40 6.41
CA GLY A 609 24.84 19.43 6.41
C GLY A 609 24.41 18.01 6.03
N ASP A 610 23.22 17.57 6.43
CA ASP A 610 22.68 16.27 6.07
C ASP A 610 22.29 16.26 4.56
N ALA A 611 21.69 17.34 4.06
CA ALA A 611 21.43 17.54 2.64
C ALA A 611 22.71 17.53 1.81
N PHE A 612 23.77 18.25 2.26
CA PHE A 612 25.08 18.25 1.61
C PHE A 612 25.62 16.83 1.45
N ILE A 613 25.71 16.06 2.54
CA ILE A 613 26.30 14.73 2.54
C ILE A 613 25.50 13.77 1.65
N SER A 614 24.18 13.78 1.77
CA SER A 614 23.29 12.92 0.99
C SER A 614 23.45 13.16 -0.51
N VAL A 615 23.48 14.42 -0.94
CA VAL A 615 23.65 14.80 -2.35
C VAL A 615 25.08 14.53 -2.81
N PHE A 616 26.09 14.83 -2.00
CA PHE A 616 27.48 14.56 -2.30
C PHE A 616 27.72 13.07 -2.65
N VAL A 617 27.29 12.18 -1.76
CA VAL A 617 27.40 10.72 -1.99
C VAL A 617 26.64 10.32 -3.24
N SER A 618 25.43 10.82 -3.42
CA SER A 618 24.57 10.46 -4.53
C SER A 618 25.20 10.80 -5.89
N TYR A 619 25.82 11.97 -5.99
CA TYR A 619 26.46 12.38 -7.24
C TYR A 619 27.81 11.69 -7.49
N LEU A 620 28.56 11.31 -6.44
CA LEU A 620 29.68 10.36 -6.60
C LEU A 620 29.20 9.01 -7.15
N LEU A 621 28.08 8.51 -6.67
CA LEU A 621 27.48 7.25 -7.13
C LEU A 621 26.96 7.33 -8.57
N TYR A 622 26.55 8.52 -9.03
CA TYR A 622 26.22 8.80 -10.42
C TYR A 622 27.45 8.92 -11.33
N GLY A 623 28.67 8.83 -10.77
CA GLY A 623 29.93 8.87 -11.51
C GLY A 623 30.48 10.28 -11.75
N TYR A 624 29.98 11.29 -11.03
CA TYR A 624 30.53 12.63 -11.11
C TYR A 624 31.88 12.72 -10.39
N GLU A 625 32.78 13.51 -10.97
CA GLU A 625 34.07 13.83 -10.35
C GLU A 625 33.86 14.58 -9.01
N LEU A 626 34.80 14.39 -8.08
CA LEU A 626 34.74 14.93 -6.71
C LEU A 626 34.35 16.41 -6.65
N GLU A 627 34.96 17.27 -7.47
CA GLU A 627 34.68 18.70 -7.51
C GLU A 627 33.24 19.01 -7.92
N ASN A 628 32.74 18.31 -8.92
CA ASN A 628 31.38 18.51 -9.41
C ASN A 628 30.34 18.01 -8.38
N ALA A 629 30.58 16.87 -7.75
CA ALA A 629 29.73 16.35 -6.69
C ALA A 629 29.65 17.32 -5.51
N ILE A 630 30.77 17.97 -5.13
CA ILE A 630 30.84 18.99 -4.08
C ILE A 630 30.03 20.24 -4.45
N ARG A 631 30.18 20.76 -5.68
CA ARG A 631 29.41 21.95 -6.14
C ARG A 631 27.91 21.70 -6.12
N ILE A 632 27.50 20.54 -6.59
CA ILE A 632 26.09 20.14 -6.59
C ILE A 632 25.57 20.01 -5.15
N ALA A 633 26.34 19.36 -4.27
CA ALA A 633 25.99 19.20 -2.87
C ALA A 633 25.88 20.54 -2.12
N ALA A 634 26.79 21.47 -2.39
CA ALA A 634 26.75 22.81 -1.81
C ALA A 634 25.50 23.59 -2.26
N SER A 635 25.13 23.48 -3.54
CA SER A 635 23.89 24.08 -4.07
C SER A 635 22.65 23.48 -3.42
N ALA A 636 22.60 22.16 -3.24
CA ALA A 636 21.48 21.47 -2.58
C ALA A 636 21.35 21.85 -1.11
N ALA A 637 22.47 21.99 -0.40
CA ALA A 637 22.50 22.46 0.98
C ALA A 637 21.96 23.89 1.08
N GLY A 638 22.34 24.78 0.16
CA GLY A 638 21.81 26.14 0.07
C GLY A 638 20.28 26.15 -0.16
N LEU A 639 19.78 25.36 -1.12
CA LEU A 639 18.34 25.22 -1.36
C LEU A 639 17.59 24.69 -0.14
N CYS A 640 18.17 23.76 0.61
CA CYS A 640 17.58 23.24 1.83
C CYS A 640 17.32 24.35 2.85
N THR A 641 18.24 25.32 2.99
CA THR A 641 18.09 26.43 3.96
C THR A 641 16.98 27.41 3.63
N THR A 642 16.44 27.42 2.41
CA THR A 642 15.35 28.32 2.00
C THR A 642 13.96 27.87 2.45
N ARG A 643 13.87 26.72 3.13
CA ARG A 643 12.61 26.09 3.56
C ARG A 643 12.69 25.74 5.03
N GLU A 644 11.52 25.66 5.67
CA GLU A 644 11.38 25.23 7.07
C GLU A 644 11.44 23.71 7.20
N GLY A 645 12.08 23.23 8.27
CA GLY A 645 12.25 21.82 8.61
C GLY A 645 13.42 21.16 7.90
N VAL A 646 13.68 19.87 8.18
CA VAL A 646 14.83 19.14 7.63
C VAL A 646 14.40 18.24 6.47
N ILE A 647 13.61 17.21 6.74
CA ILE A 647 13.16 16.24 5.72
C ILE A 647 12.34 16.91 4.63
N SER A 648 11.44 17.82 5.01
CA SER A 648 10.59 18.59 4.09
C SER A 648 11.41 19.55 3.22
N ALA A 649 12.49 20.12 3.75
CA ALA A 649 13.34 21.08 3.07
C ALA A 649 14.31 20.43 2.07
N MET A 650 14.69 19.17 2.26
CA MET A 650 15.56 18.44 1.33
C MET A 650 14.93 18.35 -0.07
N VAL A 651 15.71 18.75 -1.07
CA VAL A 651 15.26 18.78 -2.46
C VAL A 651 15.17 17.39 -3.06
N GLU A 652 14.20 17.19 -3.97
CA GLU A 652 14.12 16.01 -4.83
C GLU A 652 15.12 16.13 -5.99
N LYS A 653 15.60 14.99 -6.50
CA LYS A 653 16.59 14.94 -7.59
C LYS A 653 16.22 15.82 -8.79
N ASP A 654 15.00 15.65 -9.32
CA ASP A 654 14.56 16.36 -10.52
C ASP A 654 14.50 17.89 -10.30
N SER A 655 14.06 18.31 -9.10
CA SER A 655 14.03 19.72 -8.73
C SER A 655 15.44 20.32 -8.61
N LEU A 656 16.37 19.56 -8.04
CA LEU A 656 17.78 19.96 -7.94
C LEU A 656 18.40 20.06 -9.34
N GLU A 657 18.26 19.07 -10.19
CA GLU A 657 18.79 19.08 -11.55
C GLU A 657 18.20 20.22 -12.39
N PHE A 658 16.90 20.49 -12.26
CA PHE A 658 16.27 21.63 -12.92
C PHE A 658 16.91 22.97 -12.48
N TYR A 659 17.09 23.17 -11.17
CA TYR A 659 17.77 24.38 -10.64
C TYR A 659 19.20 24.52 -11.17
N LEU A 660 19.98 23.42 -11.14
CA LEU A 660 21.36 23.41 -11.59
C LEU A 660 21.50 23.73 -13.08
N ARG A 661 20.57 23.24 -13.91
CA ARG A 661 20.50 23.58 -15.35
C ARG A 661 20.22 25.06 -15.56
N GLN A 662 19.29 25.66 -14.80
CA GLN A 662 19.00 27.09 -14.87
C GLN A 662 20.22 27.94 -14.49
N LYS A 663 21.05 27.48 -13.56
CA LYS A 663 22.26 28.17 -13.10
C LYS A 663 23.49 27.87 -13.95
N GLY A 664 23.39 27.01 -14.96
CA GLY A 664 24.55 26.62 -15.78
C GLY A 664 25.63 25.83 -15.03
N ILE A 665 25.26 25.24 -13.86
CA ILE A 665 26.18 24.47 -13.01
C ILE A 665 26.21 23.01 -13.47
N PHE A 666 25.17 22.53 -14.15
CA PHE A 666 25.03 21.16 -14.60
C PHE A 666 25.73 20.97 -15.95
N PRO A 667 26.71 20.06 -16.08
CA PRO A 667 27.21 19.69 -17.38
C PRO A 667 26.08 18.98 -18.15
N ILE A 668 25.77 19.49 -19.32
CA ILE A 668 24.95 18.77 -20.30
C ILE A 668 25.83 17.62 -20.78
N SER A 669 25.58 16.43 -20.31
CA SER A 669 26.23 15.21 -20.82
C SER A 669 25.57 14.75 -22.09
#